data_3d1692b6f0a3eb08df1cfa654b7de332
#
_entry.id   3d1692b6f0a3eb08df1cfa654b7de332
#
_cell.length_a   1.000
_cell.length_b   1.000
_cell.length_c   1.000
_cell.angle_alpha   90.00
_cell.angle_beta   90.00
_cell.angle_gamma   90.00
#
_symmetry.space_group_name_H-M   'P 1'
#
loop_
_entity.id
_entity.type
_entity.pdbx_description
1 polymer ?
#
loop_
_entity_poly.entity_id
_entity_poly.type
_entity_poly.pdbx_seq_one_letter_code
_entity_poly.pdbx_strand_id
1 'polypeptide(L)'
;MTQLAAPAFGQADLSNCEREQIHLAGSIQPHGALLVAREPDLTIVQASANAAAFLGLRAGQVIGRRLGDLGGNLAARVRPHLTAPLDALPVAIPCHAGEPPRLLDALLHRTPADGLVIELERGDDDPHPMDDLGSGLQTILACSSLRQLADEAARLFRALTGYDRVMVYRFDEDGHGEVFSEQRRPDLEPLLGNRYPATDIPQIARRLYIRNRVRMLVDVGYRPVPLEPRHSPLSRRELDMSLCALRSMSPIHLQYLKNMGVAATLVISLVIGGRLWGLVACHHYVPRLLPFARRAVCELLAEAVATRIAALEGFLQSQAELAVRRIEQRMIEAIGRDGDWRSALFDTSHALLQPLGASGVALLFEGQVLTAGDVPGTQELRALGNWLDRHRPAPLHVTASLRSEAPHLAALTPVASGVLATTVSEQPGEFLIWFRPERVRTVTWGGDPFKAVVVGNDPADLSPRRSFAKWQQLVEGTSDPWTAADLAAARMIGETLTDMVQQFRAVRLLIVQHQVEEVRSQLGASAQPTLIADGDGRILLANRACRALIGKADWLPPRIADLPALFADDDGARRRLEELLIERRPWRGELAVQDASGRTTPLLVRADPVFSAPGRVLGFVLLFTDVTERKRAEAARQAFQESVLRPPAAPLGRRDSADELAYRRLMGIMVENAQLTALEITDSIDPATLPDLLLGVQASVARMAELLDHLIRHAHGNAAAPD
;
A
#
# COMPACT_ATOMS: atom_id res chain seq x y z
N MET A 1 -29.29 17.07 1.67
CA MET A 1 -28.83 16.29 2.84
C MET A 1 -28.21 17.27 3.83
N THR A 2 -28.86 17.57 4.94
CA THR A 2 -28.32 18.41 6.01
C THR A 2 -27.11 17.70 6.59
N GLN A 3 -25.91 18.28 6.44
CA GLN A 3 -24.72 17.78 7.13
C GLN A 3 -24.97 17.89 8.62
N LEU A 4 -25.14 16.75 9.28
CA LEU A 4 -25.21 16.67 10.74
C LEU A 4 -23.86 17.18 11.30
N ALA A 5 -23.92 18.16 12.19
CA ALA A 5 -22.74 18.76 12.81
C ALA A 5 -21.86 17.68 13.49
N ALA A 6 -20.55 17.78 13.32
CA ALA A 6 -19.63 16.89 14.01
C ALA A 6 -19.62 17.21 15.52
N PRO A 7 -19.70 16.21 16.43
CA PRO A 7 -19.64 16.46 17.86
C PRO A 7 -18.26 16.97 18.26
N ALA A 8 -18.23 17.90 19.21
CA ALA A 8 -16.99 18.36 19.82
C ALA A 8 -16.31 17.22 20.59
N PHE A 9 -15.02 17.39 20.86
CA PHE A 9 -14.26 16.42 21.66
C PHE A 9 -14.91 16.12 23.02
N GLY A 10 -15.09 14.86 23.34
CA GLY A 10 -15.69 14.39 24.59
C GLY A 10 -17.23 14.54 24.67
N GLN A 11 -17.88 14.96 23.59
CA GLN A 11 -19.34 15.06 23.50
C GLN A 11 -19.96 14.03 22.54
N ALA A 12 -19.13 13.15 21.99
CA ALA A 12 -19.59 12.08 21.13
C ALA A 12 -20.22 10.96 21.97
N ASP A 13 -21.20 10.30 21.37
CA ASP A 13 -21.77 9.01 21.80
C ASP A 13 -21.51 7.94 20.73
N LEU A 14 -21.99 6.73 20.99
CA LEU A 14 -21.77 5.61 20.07
C LEU A 14 -22.47 5.77 18.71
N SER A 15 -23.43 6.69 18.57
CA SER A 15 -24.14 6.95 17.33
C SER A 15 -23.39 7.91 16.41
N ASN A 16 -22.45 8.70 16.95
CA ASN A 16 -21.75 9.78 16.23
C ASN A 16 -20.24 9.82 16.44
N CYS A 17 -19.66 8.84 17.15
CA CYS A 17 -18.24 8.77 17.49
C CYS A 17 -17.32 8.80 16.25
N GLU A 18 -17.77 8.33 15.09
CA GLU A 18 -17.02 8.38 13.84
C GLU A 18 -16.76 9.81 13.35
N ARG A 19 -17.51 10.78 13.86
CA ARG A 19 -17.43 12.20 13.50
C ARG A 19 -16.85 13.08 14.60
N GLU A 20 -16.49 12.50 15.77
CA GLU A 20 -15.91 13.24 16.87
C GLU A 20 -14.63 13.98 16.43
N GLN A 21 -14.53 15.24 16.80
CA GLN A 21 -13.37 16.08 16.45
C GLN A 21 -12.19 15.78 17.39
N ILE A 22 -11.69 14.55 17.39
CA ILE A 22 -10.64 14.09 18.30
C ILE A 22 -9.30 14.82 18.14
N HIS A 23 -9.08 15.55 17.05
CA HIS A 23 -7.92 16.41 16.83
C HIS A 23 -8.03 17.77 17.53
N LEU A 24 -9.23 18.19 17.95
CA LEU A 24 -9.51 19.43 18.68
C LEU A 24 -9.75 19.12 20.17
N ALA A 25 -8.86 18.35 20.78
CA ALA A 25 -9.04 17.89 22.17
C ALA A 25 -8.98 19.02 23.20
N GLY A 26 -8.29 20.10 22.93
CA GLY A 26 -8.10 21.23 23.85
C GLY A 26 -7.48 20.86 25.21
N SER A 27 -6.89 19.67 25.31
CA SER A 27 -6.27 19.11 26.50
C SER A 27 -5.21 18.08 26.17
N ILE A 28 -4.32 17.82 27.13
CA ILE A 28 -3.21 16.86 27.01
C ILE A 28 -3.23 15.83 28.13
N GLN A 29 -2.48 14.76 27.95
CA GLN A 29 -2.14 13.81 28.99
C GLN A 29 -1.13 14.44 29.98
N PRO A 30 -1.17 14.09 31.29
CA PRO A 30 -0.40 14.81 32.33
C PRO A 30 1.10 14.49 32.38
N HIS A 31 1.61 13.53 31.61
CA HIS A 31 3.02 13.14 31.61
C HIS A 31 3.93 14.11 30.87
N GLY A 32 3.38 15.15 30.23
CA GLY A 32 4.11 16.25 29.61
C GLY A 32 3.38 17.57 29.76
N ALA A 33 4.00 18.66 29.25
CA ALA A 33 3.40 19.98 29.14
C ALA A 33 3.44 20.46 27.69
N LEU A 34 2.50 21.32 27.32
CA LEU A 34 2.41 21.87 25.96
C LEU A 34 2.45 23.40 26.04
N LEU A 35 3.26 23.98 25.16
CA LEU A 35 3.33 25.42 24.92
C LEU A 35 3.04 25.70 23.46
N VAL A 36 2.36 26.80 23.17
CA VAL A 36 2.23 27.35 21.82
C VAL A 36 2.89 28.71 21.76
N ALA A 37 3.86 28.87 20.85
CA ALA A 37 4.62 30.10 20.71
C ALA A 37 4.31 30.76 19.35
N ARG A 38 4.06 32.06 19.40
CA ARG A 38 3.87 32.88 18.19
C ARG A 38 5.22 33.08 17.50
N GLU A 39 5.26 32.87 16.20
CA GLU A 39 6.44 33.20 15.40
C GLU A 39 6.34 34.62 14.82
N PRO A 40 7.45 35.35 14.63
CA PRO A 40 8.83 34.88 14.84
C PRO A 40 9.39 35.21 16.26
N ASP A 41 8.64 35.93 17.10
CA ASP A 41 9.13 36.47 18.38
C ASP A 41 9.16 35.43 19.50
N LEU A 42 8.62 34.23 19.28
CA LEU A 42 8.52 33.11 20.21
C LEU A 42 7.82 33.48 21.53
N THR A 43 6.88 34.42 21.50
CA THR A 43 6.01 34.73 22.63
C THR A 43 5.00 33.61 22.83
N ILE A 44 4.93 33.07 24.03
CA ILE A 44 4.03 31.98 24.41
C ILE A 44 2.61 32.54 24.50
N VAL A 45 1.70 31.96 23.71
CA VAL A 45 0.30 32.38 23.61
C VAL A 45 -0.69 31.41 24.24
N GLN A 46 -0.30 30.15 24.37
CA GLN A 46 -1.05 29.11 25.08
C GLN A 46 -0.08 28.22 25.87
N ALA A 47 -0.55 27.67 27.01
CA ALA A 47 0.18 26.67 27.77
C ALA A 47 -0.79 25.69 28.42
N SER A 48 -0.34 24.45 28.67
CA SER A 48 -1.11 23.51 29.47
C SER A 48 -1.13 23.89 30.95
N ALA A 49 -2.27 23.65 31.61
CA ALA A 49 -2.47 24.04 33.03
C ALA A 49 -1.41 23.44 33.99
N ASN A 50 -0.80 22.30 33.60
CA ASN A 50 0.25 21.63 34.39
C ASN A 50 1.68 22.13 34.10
N ALA A 51 1.86 23.26 33.43
CA ALA A 51 3.20 23.81 33.13
C ALA A 51 4.11 23.91 34.35
N ALA A 52 3.53 24.15 35.55
CA ALA A 52 4.31 24.22 36.81
C ALA A 52 5.02 22.90 37.15
N ALA A 53 4.50 21.76 36.77
CA ALA A 53 5.13 20.44 37.04
C ALA A 53 6.44 20.25 36.26
N PHE A 54 6.56 20.91 35.11
CA PHE A 54 7.69 20.80 34.19
C PHE A 54 8.62 22.03 34.27
N LEU A 55 8.04 23.22 34.30
CA LEU A 55 8.78 24.48 34.21
C LEU A 55 8.95 25.20 35.57
N GLY A 56 8.29 24.74 36.65
CA GLY A 56 8.25 25.45 37.92
C GLY A 56 7.34 26.69 37.87
N LEU A 57 6.80 27.07 36.74
CA LEU A 57 5.98 28.25 36.46
C LEU A 57 4.56 27.85 36.08
N ARG A 58 3.52 28.47 36.66
CA ARG A 58 2.12 28.23 36.29
C ARG A 58 1.83 28.74 34.89
N ALA A 59 0.83 28.16 34.21
CA ALA A 59 0.44 28.55 32.86
C ALA A 59 0.25 30.08 32.70
N GLY A 60 -0.47 30.73 33.63
CA GLY A 60 -0.64 32.20 33.63
C GLY A 60 0.63 33.02 33.81
N GLN A 61 1.70 32.42 34.35
CA GLN A 61 3.01 33.07 34.45
C GLN A 61 3.89 32.83 33.22
N VAL A 62 3.61 31.80 32.46
CA VAL A 62 4.32 31.41 31.23
C VAL A 62 3.75 32.17 30.02
N ILE A 63 2.43 32.31 29.95
CA ILE A 63 1.73 33.00 28.85
C ILE A 63 2.15 34.47 28.83
N GLY A 64 2.47 34.99 27.63
CA GLY A 64 2.96 36.33 27.39
C GLY A 64 4.48 36.50 27.54
N ARG A 65 5.21 35.55 28.14
CA ARG A 65 6.66 35.55 28.14
C ARG A 65 7.23 35.10 26.81
N ARG A 66 8.42 35.52 26.48
CA ARG A 66 9.18 34.92 25.37
C ARG A 66 9.76 33.58 25.81
N LEU A 67 9.92 32.67 24.87
CA LEU A 67 10.49 31.35 25.14
C LEU A 67 11.88 31.42 25.81
N GLY A 68 12.66 32.48 25.51
CA GLY A 68 13.96 32.73 26.16
C GLY A 68 13.90 33.11 27.64
N ASP A 69 12.75 33.53 28.14
CA ASP A 69 12.55 33.99 29.52
C ASP A 69 12.17 32.82 30.46
N LEU A 70 12.08 31.59 29.94
CA LEU A 70 11.74 30.39 30.73
C LEU A 70 12.92 29.75 31.44
N GLY A 71 14.10 30.36 31.38
CA GLY A 71 15.32 29.77 31.90
C GLY A 71 15.87 28.63 31.03
N GLY A 72 17.13 28.26 31.27
CA GLY A 72 17.79 27.19 30.52
C GLY A 72 18.14 27.55 29.06
N ASN A 73 18.11 26.56 28.18
CA ASN A 73 18.58 26.71 26.79
C ASN A 73 17.50 26.43 25.73
N LEU A 74 16.24 26.23 26.12
CA LEU A 74 15.13 25.84 25.20
C LEU A 74 15.05 26.75 23.97
N ALA A 75 15.06 28.09 24.17
CA ALA A 75 14.96 29.01 23.04
C ALA A 75 16.16 28.94 22.09
N ALA A 76 17.36 28.72 22.60
CA ALA A 76 18.57 28.56 21.80
C ALA A 76 18.52 27.25 20.98
N ARG A 77 17.97 26.18 21.57
CA ARG A 77 17.81 24.91 20.91
C ARG A 77 16.69 24.90 19.84
N VAL A 78 15.61 25.67 20.03
CA VAL A 78 14.48 25.81 19.12
C VAL A 78 14.84 26.65 17.89
N ARG A 79 15.61 27.75 18.06
CA ARG A 79 15.89 28.69 16.95
C ARG A 79 16.42 28.08 15.66
N PRO A 80 17.36 27.12 15.66
CA PRO A 80 17.86 26.50 14.44
C PRO A 80 16.79 25.78 13.63
N HIS A 81 15.68 25.35 14.27
CA HIS A 81 14.59 24.59 13.64
C HIS A 81 13.46 25.46 13.08
N LEU A 82 13.47 26.79 13.31
CA LEU A 82 12.39 27.67 12.86
C LEU A 82 12.25 27.76 11.32
N THR A 83 13.33 27.46 10.59
CA THR A 83 13.32 27.42 9.11
C THR A 83 13.00 26.02 8.56
N ALA A 84 12.90 25.01 9.43
CA ALA A 84 12.59 23.65 9.01
C ALA A 84 11.09 23.46 8.73
N PRO A 85 10.69 22.51 7.87
CA PRO A 85 9.29 22.17 7.60
C PRO A 85 8.72 21.34 8.75
N LEU A 86 8.33 22.01 9.85
CA LEU A 86 7.80 21.39 11.08
C LEU A 86 6.32 21.01 11.00
N ASP A 87 5.71 21.06 9.85
CA ASP A 87 4.30 20.77 9.59
C ASP A 87 4.03 19.31 9.24
N ALA A 88 5.07 18.57 8.86
CA ALA A 88 4.96 17.18 8.45
C ALA A 88 5.45 16.19 9.53
N LEU A 89 6.56 16.49 10.21
CA LEU A 89 7.19 15.62 11.20
C LEU A 89 7.64 16.43 12.41
N PRO A 90 7.21 16.07 13.65
CA PRO A 90 7.73 16.69 14.86
C PRO A 90 9.22 16.46 15.01
N VAL A 91 9.94 17.52 15.41
CA VAL A 91 11.37 17.48 15.69
C VAL A 91 11.59 17.43 17.19
N ALA A 92 12.36 16.47 17.67
CA ALA A 92 12.71 16.37 19.07
C ALA A 92 14.09 16.94 19.35
N ILE A 93 14.18 17.70 20.41
CA ILE A 93 15.44 18.30 20.91
C ILE A 93 15.53 18.15 22.42
N PRO A 94 16.67 17.68 22.95
CA PRO A 94 16.93 17.74 24.37
C PRO A 94 17.24 19.19 24.76
N CYS A 95 16.69 19.63 25.88
CA CYS A 95 16.84 20.99 26.35
C CYS A 95 16.76 21.08 27.87
N HIS A 96 17.18 22.22 28.41
CA HIS A 96 16.91 22.61 29.79
C HIS A 96 15.95 23.79 29.78
N ALA A 97 14.88 23.70 30.55
CA ALA A 97 13.92 24.78 30.71
C ALA A 97 13.29 24.79 32.11
N GLY A 98 12.77 25.95 32.50
CA GLY A 98 12.06 26.14 33.77
C GLY A 98 12.86 26.82 34.84
N GLU A 99 12.20 27.05 35.98
CA GLU A 99 12.74 27.70 37.17
C GLU A 99 12.57 26.78 38.41
N PRO A 100 13.62 26.00 38.82
CA PRO A 100 14.93 25.86 38.19
C PRO A 100 14.92 25.09 36.87
N PRO A 101 15.95 25.29 36.02
CA PRO A 101 16.05 24.54 34.74
C PRO A 101 16.12 23.02 34.97
N ARG A 102 15.31 22.28 34.21
CA ARG A 102 15.24 20.81 34.25
C ARG A 102 15.53 20.24 32.87
N LEU A 103 16.10 19.04 32.83
CA LEU A 103 16.30 18.31 31.58
C LEU A 103 14.94 17.86 31.03
N LEU A 104 14.63 18.27 29.80
CA LEU A 104 13.40 17.98 29.12
C LEU A 104 13.69 17.60 27.66
N ASP A 105 12.82 16.76 27.10
CA ASP A 105 12.72 16.54 25.68
C ASP A 105 11.62 17.44 25.12
N ALA A 106 11.96 18.30 24.17
CA ALA A 106 10.99 19.17 23.50
C ALA A 106 10.68 18.64 22.09
N LEU A 107 9.42 18.33 21.84
CA LEU A 107 8.93 17.98 20.50
C LEU A 107 8.35 19.24 19.85
N LEU A 108 8.88 19.59 18.70
CA LEU A 108 8.52 20.80 17.95
C LEU A 108 7.71 20.42 16.73
N HIS A 109 6.58 21.05 16.53
CA HIS A 109 5.86 21.02 15.27
C HIS A 109 5.12 22.33 15.03
N ARG A 110 4.73 22.57 13.79
CA ARG A 110 4.05 23.81 13.41
C ARG A 110 2.62 23.55 13.00
N THR A 111 1.72 24.37 13.51
CA THR A 111 0.34 24.49 13.03
C THR A 111 0.23 25.78 12.24
N PRO A 112 -0.21 25.73 10.96
CA PRO A 112 -0.22 26.92 10.11
C PRO A 112 -1.01 28.12 10.67
N ALA A 113 -2.04 27.83 11.48
CA ALA A 113 -2.89 28.87 12.06
C ALA A 113 -2.44 29.39 13.43
N ASP A 114 -1.67 28.61 14.19
CA ASP A 114 -1.39 28.86 15.62
C ASP A 114 0.10 29.00 15.94
N GLY A 115 0.98 28.78 14.96
CA GLY A 115 2.43 28.93 15.12
C GLY A 115 3.12 27.65 15.62
N LEU A 116 4.19 27.84 16.40
CA LEU A 116 5.03 26.76 16.88
C LEU A 116 4.44 26.09 18.12
N VAL A 117 4.16 24.79 18.05
CA VAL A 117 3.78 23.95 19.18
C VAL A 117 5.03 23.27 19.75
N ILE A 118 5.18 23.32 21.05
CA ILE A 118 6.31 22.76 21.81
C ILE A 118 5.73 21.85 22.89
N GLU A 119 5.91 20.56 22.74
CA GLU A 119 5.53 19.58 23.75
C GLU A 119 6.77 19.22 24.58
N LEU A 120 6.66 19.31 25.90
CA LEU A 120 7.77 19.10 26.84
C LEU A 120 7.51 17.83 27.63
N GLU A 121 8.41 16.89 27.56
CA GLU A 121 8.41 15.68 28.38
C GLU A 121 9.68 15.66 29.26
N ARG A 122 9.69 14.83 30.29
CA ARG A 122 10.92 14.67 31.08
C ARG A 122 11.96 13.95 30.25
N GLY A 123 13.14 14.50 30.15
CA GLY A 123 14.28 13.88 29.49
C GLY A 123 14.67 12.56 30.15
N ASP A 124 15.11 11.62 29.34
CA ASP A 124 15.65 10.33 29.79
C ASP A 124 17.19 10.35 29.67
N ASP A 125 17.86 9.90 30.71
CA ASP A 125 19.32 9.75 30.74
C ASP A 125 19.77 8.37 30.19
N ASP A 126 18.88 7.58 29.57
CA ASP A 126 19.22 6.26 28.98
C ASP A 126 20.19 6.46 27.80
N PRO A 127 21.48 6.10 27.96
CA PRO A 127 22.50 6.44 26.97
C PRO A 127 22.46 5.64 25.69
N HIS A 128 21.68 4.55 25.62
CA HIS A 128 21.81 3.55 24.54
C HIS A 128 20.48 3.04 23.96
N PRO A 129 19.53 3.90 23.53
CA PRO A 129 18.28 3.43 22.91
C PRO A 129 18.47 2.74 21.54
N MET A 130 19.70 2.80 20.99
CA MET A 130 20.02 2.39 19.62
C MET A 130 20.79 1.07 19.53
N ASP A 131 21.26 0.50 20.64
CA ASP A 131 22.12 -0.70 20.60
C ASP A 131 21.46 -1.90 19.92
N ASP A 132 20.14 -2.04 20.06
CA ASP A 132 19.36 -3.14 19.47
C ASP A 132 18.83 -2.84 18.06
N LEU A 133 18.95 -1.60 17.58
CA LEU A 133 18.33 -1.18 16.32
C LEU A 133 18.94 -1.89 15.10
N GLY A 134 20.28 -2.01 15.08
CA GLY A 134 21.00 -2.62 13.96
C GLY A 134 20.63 -4.10 13.74
N SER A 135 20.60 -4.86 14.83
CA SER A 135 20.21 -6.27 14.80
C SER A 135 18.72 -6.44 14.48
N GLY A 136 17.88 -5.54 14.99
CA GLY A 136 16.45 -5.50 14.71
C GLY A 136 16.16 -5.27 13.23
N LEU A 137 16.83 -4.28 12.62
CA LEU A 137 16.70 -4.00 11.18
C LEU A 137 17.14 -5.19 10.32
N GLN A 138 18.30 -5.79 10.62
CA GLN A 138 18.76 -6.98 9.90
C GLN A 138 17.76 -8.13 9.98
N THR A 139 17.15 -8.34 11.15
CA THR A 139 16.13 -9.38 11.33
C THR A 139 14.89 -9.11 10.48
N ILE A 140 14.38 -7.86 10.47
CA ILE A 140 13.23 -7.45 9.65
C ILE A 140 13.50 -7.70 8.16
N LEU A 141 14.69 -7.34 7.70
CA LEU A 141 15.07 -7.43 6.28
C LEU A 141 15.31 -8.87 5.82
N ALA A 142 15.73 -9.75 6.71
CA ALA A 142 15.91 -11.18 6.42
C ALA A 142 14.58 -11.95 6.29
N CYS A 143 13.45 -11.36 6.70
CA CYS A 143 12.16 -12.04 6.63
C CYS A 143 11.73 -12.27 5.18
N SER A 144 11.36 -13.52 4.85
CA SER A 144 10.95 -13.94 3.51
C SER A 144 9.43 -14.06 3.32
N SER A 145 8.65 -13.86 4.38
CA SER A 145 7.18 -13.90 4.32
C SER A 145 6.55 -12.87 5.26
N LEU A 146 5.34 -12.43 4.93
CA LEU A 146 4.57 -11.49 5.78
C LEU A 146 4.33 -12.04 7.18
N ARG A 147 4.10 -13.35 7.30
CA ARG A 147 3.88 -13.98 8.60
C ARG A 147 5.14 -13.91 9.47
N GLN A 148 6.28 -14.35 8.92
CA GLN A 148 7.55 -14.26 9.60
C GLN A 148 7.90 -12.82 10.00
N LEU A 149 7.70 -11.87 9.09
CA LEU A 149 7.94 -10.45 9.34
C LEU A 149 7.08 -9.92 10.50
N ALA A 150 5.79 -10.27 10.53
CA ALA A 150 4.89 -9.84 11.58
C ALA A 150 5.27 -10.46 12.94
N ASP A 151 5.65 -11.73 12.97
CA ASP A 151 6.07 -12.44 14.19
C ASP A 151 7.37 -11.84 14.76
N GLU A 152 8.36 -11.56 13.89
CA GLU A 152 9.59 -10.89 14.28
C GLU A 152 9.37 -9.44 14.70
N ALA A 153 8.52 -8.70 14.01
CA ALA A 153 8.13 -7.35 14.41
C ALA A 153 7.51 -7.36 15.82
N ALA A 154 6.50 -8.20 16.06
CA ALA A 154 5.89 -8.30 17.39
C ALA A 154 6.92 -8.62 18.48
N ARG A 155 7.87 -9.52 18.21
CA ARG A 155 8.96 -9.90 19.12
C ARG A 155 9.89 -8.71 19.41
N LEU A 156 10.35 -8.02 18.37
CA LEU A 156 11.26 -6.90 18.47
C LEU A 156 10.62 -5.72 19.22
N PHE A 157 9.40 -5.35 18.86
CA PHE A 157 8.68 -4.28 19.56
C PHE A 157 8.41 -4.63 21.01
N ARG A 158 8.13 -5.89 21.34
CA ARG A 158 7.96 -6.31 22.73
C ARG A 158 9.27 -6.20 23.51
N ALA A 159 10.39 -6.63 22.95
CA ALA A 159 11.70 -6.51 23.56
C ALA A 159 12.08 -5.03 23.81
N LEU A 160 11.88 -4.17 22.80
CA LEU A 160 12.23 -2.76 22.84
C LEU A 160 11.36 -1.96 23.82
N THR A 161 10.06 -2.23 23.85
CA THR A 161 9.10 -1.44 24.65
C THR A 161 8.86 -2.02 26.04
N GLY A 162 9.04 -3.34 26.19
CA GLY A 162 8.74 -4.07 27.42
C GLY A 162 7.24 -4.08 27.76
N TYR A 163 6.36 -3.91 26.78
CA TYR A 163 4.91 -4.04 26.98
C TYR A 163 4.53 -5.52 27.19
N ASP A 164 3.47 -5.75 27.95
CA ASP A 164 3.02 -7.10 28.29
C ASP A 164 2.51 -7.88 27.07
N ARG A 165 1.88 -7.17 26.12
CA ARG A 165 1.34 -7.69 24.87
C ARG A 165 1.69 -6.76 23.73
N VAL A 166 2.17 -7.31 22.62
CA VAL A 166 2.41 -6.61 21.37
C VAL A 166 1.78 -7.41 20.24
N MET A 167 0.99 -6.75 19.45
CA MET A 167 0.23 -7.33 18.33
C MET A 167 0.57 -6.59 17.04
N VAL A 168 0.74 -7.32 15.95
CA VAL A 168 0.64 -6.77 14.61
C VAL A 168 -0.80 -6.95 14.17
N TYR A 169 -1.49 -5.82 14.03
CA TYR A 169 -2.90 -5.73 13.70
C TYR A 169 -3.01 -5.30 12.24
N ARG A 170 -3.66 -6.11 11.39
CA ARG A 170 -3.80 -5.87 9.96
C ARG A 170 -5.24 -5.49 9.64
N PHE A 171 -5.44 -4.48 8.79
CA PHE A 171 -6.75 -4.14 8.26
C PHE A 171 -7.04 -4.95 6.99
N ASP A 172 -8.27 -5.41 6.85
CA ASP A 172 -8.80 -5.96 5.59
C ASP A 172 -9.45 -4.86 4.73
N GLU A 173 -9.94 -5.25 3.55
CA GLU A 173 -10.55 -4.31 2.58
C GLU A 173 -11.84 -3.68 3.11
N ASP A 174 -12.60 -4.40 3.95
CA ASP A 174 -13.81 -3.90 4.60
C ASP A 174 -13.48 -3.01 5.80
N GLY A 175 -12.21 -2.91 6.14
CA GLY A 175 -11.70 -2.15 7.28
C GLY A 175 -11.83 -2.86 8.61
N HIS A 176 -12.20 -4.14 8.66
CA HIS A 176 -12.08 -4.93 9.88
C HIS A 176 -10.60 -5.17 10.17
N GLY A 177 -10.29 -5.40 11.43
CA GLY A 177 -8.94 -5.69 11.82
C GLY A 177 -8.76 -7.11 12.34
N GLU A 178 -7.61 -7.68 12.07
CA GLU A 178 -7.20 -9.01 12.52
C GLU A 178 -5.92 -8.90 13.34
N VAL A 179 -5.85 -9.58 14.47
CA VAL A 179 -4.57 -9.78 15.17
C VAL A 179 -3.76 -10.80 14.36
N PHE A 180 -2.95 -10.28 13.45
CA PHE A 180 -2.18 -11.08 12.50
C PHE A 180 -0.97 -11.76 13.15
N SER A 181 -0.33 -11.11 14.13
CA SER A 181 0.73 -11.70 14.97
C SER A 181 0.63 -11.19 16.39
N GLU A 182 1.08 -11.96 17.36
CA GLU A 182 1.03 -11.60 18.78
C GLU A 182 2.24 -12.14 19.54
N GLN A 183 2.82 -11.27 20.37
CA GLN A 183 3.75 -11.63 21.41
C GLN A 183 3.21 -11.13 22.75
N ARG A 184 3.07 -12.02 23.73
CA ARG A 184 2.44 -11.68 25.01
C ARG A 184 3.13 -12.33 26.20
N ARG A 185 2.83 -11.84 27.38
CA ARG A 185 3.16 -12.49 28.63
C ARG A 185 2.40 -13.82 28.73
N PRO A 186 2.99 -14.92 29.24
CA PRO A 186 2.38 -16.26 29.21
C PRO A 186 1.01 -16.38 29.92
N ASP A 187 0.79 -15.57 30.97
CA ASP A 187 -0.44 -15.55 31.76
C ASP A 187 -1.64 -14.85 31.10
N LEU A 188 -1.40 -14.13 29.99
CA LEU A 188 -2.45 -13.44 29.27
C LEU A 188 -3.17 -14.36 28.29
N GLU A 189 -4.47 -14.19 28.14
CA GLU A 189 -5.26 -14.88 27.13
C GLU A 189 -4.79 -14.52 25.70
N PRO A 190 -4.64 -15.50 24.76
CA PRO A 190 -4.24 -15.20 23.38
C PRO A 190 -5.36 -14.49 22.62
N LEU A 191 -4.97 -13.46 21.86
CA LEU A 191 -5.82 -12.74 20.92
C LEU A 191 -5.46 -13.02 19.45
N LEU A 192 -4.42 -13.79 19.21
CA LEU A 192 -3.97 -14.14 17.85
C LEU A 192 -5.13 -14.71 17.03
N GLY A 193 -5.34 -14.17 15.83
CA GLY A 193 -6.41 -14.55 14.91
C GLY A 193 -7.77 -13.95 15.25
N ASN A 194 -7.93 -13.23 16.37
CA ASN A 194 -9.17 -12.53 16.68
C ASN A 194 -9.39 -11.39 15.69
N ARG A 195 -10.64 -11.22 15.30
CA ARG A 195 -11.09 -10.12 14.45
C ARG A 195 -11.88 -9.08 15.25
N TYR A 196 -11.78 -7.85 14.79
CA TYR A 196 -12.47 -6.70 15.37
C TYR A 196 -13.12 -5.90 14.25
N PRO A 197 -14.39 -5.46 14.41
CA PRO A 197 -15.08 -4.70 13.37
C PRO A 197 -14.42 -3.34 13.09
N ALA A 198 -14.69 -2.83 11.90
CA ALA A 198 -14.22 -1.52 11.45
C ALA A 198 -14.61 -0.37 12.38
N THR A 199 -15.73 -0.50 13.08
CA THR A 199 -16.27 0.49 14.04
C THR A 199 -15.41 0.66 15.30
N ASP A 200 -14.60 -0.34 15.67
CA ASP A 200 -13.71 -0.26 16.85
C ASP A 200 -12.58 0.78 16.65
N ILE A 201 -12.18 1.05 15.39
CA ILE A 201 -11.22 2.09 15.04
C ILE A 201 -11.83 3.00 13.94
N PRO A 202 -12.51 4.09 14.33
CA PRO A 202 -13.20 4.99 13.42
C PRO A 202 -12.28 5.59 12.35
N GLN A 203 -12.84 5.95 11.20
CA GLN A 203 -12.09 6.51 10.08
C GLN A 203 -11.31 7.79 10.43
N ILE A 204 -11.85 8.62 11.32
CA ILE A 204 -11.14 9.81 11.80
C ILE A 204 -9.86 9.45 12.57
N ALA A 205 -9.90 8.40 13.38
CA ALA A 205 -8.72 7.90 14.10
C ALA A 205 -7.70 7.34 13.11
N ARG A 206 -8.12 6.59 12.08
CA ARG A 206 -7.23 6.04 11.05
C ARG A 206 -6.49 7.15 10.29
N ARG A 207 -7.17 8.24 9.92
CA ARG A 207 -6.54 9.42 9.29
C ARG A 207 -5.48 10.05 10.18
N LEU A 208 -5.72 10.09 11.50
CA LEU A 208 -4.71 10.61 12.44
C LEU A 208 -3.55 9.64 12.63
N TYR A 209 -3.76 8.33 12.56
CA TYR A 209 -2.68 7.32 12.58
C TYR A 209 -1.76 7.42 11.36
N ILE A 210 -2.28 7.81 10.21
CA ILE A 210 -1.44 8.09 9.03
C ILE A 210 -0.56 9.32 9.26
N ARG A 211 -1.10 10.35 9.92
CA ARG A 211 -0.43 11.65 10.09
C ARG A 211 0.53 11.64 11.28
N ASN A 212 0.12 11.09 12.43
CA ASN A 212 0.93 10.93 13.65
C ASN A 212 1.08 9.43 13.93
N ARG A 213 2.24 8.89 13.60
CA ARG A 213 2.46 7.46 13.50
C ARG A 213 2.67 6.75 14.82
N VAL A 214 3.05 7.49 15.87
CA VAL A 214 3.23 6.94 17.21
C VAL A 214 2.24 7.58 18.17
N ARG A 215 1.40 6.77 18.78
CA ARG A 215 0.41 7.23 19.74
C ARG A 215 0.51 6.47 21.04
N MET A 216 0.82 7.17 22.12
CA MET A 216 0.96 6.60 23.46
C MET A 216 -0.18 7.04 24.38
N LEU A 217 -0.62 6.13 25.23
CA LEU A 217 -1.43 6.38 26.40
C LEU A 217 -0.68 5.82 27.61
N VAL A 218 -0.30 6.69 28.54
CA VAL A 218 0.51 6.30 29.70
C VAL A 218 -0.31 5.67 30.80
N ASP A 219 -1.52 6.17 31.03
CA ASP A 219 -2.44 5.69 32.07
C ASP A 219 -3.89 5.94 31.62
N VAL A 220 -4.67 4.89 31.47
CA VAL A 220 -6.08 4.97 31.10
C VAL A 220 -6.93 5.74 32.11
N GLY A 221 -6.46 5.85 33.37
CA GLY A 221 -7.11 6.55 34.46
C GLY A 221 -6.70 8.03 34.58
N TYR A 222 -5.90 8.57 33.67
CA TYR A 222 -5.42 9.95 33.76
C TYR A 222 -6.58 10.97 33.72
N ARG A 223 -6.32 12.15 34.29
CA ARG A 223 -7.19 13.31 34.13
C ARG A 223 -6.63 14.23 33.05
N PRO A 224 -7.45 14.59 32.04
CA PRO A 224 -7.02 15.51 30.99
C PRO A 224 -6.59 16.86 31.57
N VAL A 225 -5.47 17.38 31.07
CA VAL A 225 -4.93 18.70 31.45
C VAL A 225 -5.34 19.71 30.37
N PRO A 226 -6.17 20.72 30.69
CA PRO A 226 -6.64 21.68 29.69
C PRO A 226 -5.52 22.61 29.23
N LEU A 227 -5.68 23.12 27.99
CA LEU A 227 -4.90 24.23 27.47
C LEU A 227 -5.51 25.56 27.95
N GLU A 228 -4.65 26.50 28.31
CA GLU A 228 -5.00 27.85 28.72
C GLU A 228 -4.35 28.87 27.77
N PRO A 229 -5.15 29.80 27.19
CA PRO A 229 -6.58 29.76 27.06
C PRO A 229 -7.03 28.60 26.14
N ARG A 230 -8.26 28.12 26.26
CA ARG A 230 -8.77 27.00 25.46
C ARG A 230 -8.68 27.27 23.95
N HIS A 231 -9.07 28.49 23.52
CA HIS A 231 -8.96 28.93 22.14
C HIS A 231 -7.64 29.68 21.93
N SER A 232 -6.96 29.35 20.84
CA SER A 232 -5.74 30.05 20.46
C SER A 232 -6.00 31.56 20.30
N PRO A 233 -5.21 32.44 20.93
CA PRO A 233 -5.33 33.88 20.70
C PRO A 233 -5.02 34.28 19.26
N LEU A 234 -4.31 33.47 18.48
CA LEU A 234 -3.91 33.75 17.11
C LEU A 234 -5.04 33.41 16.11
N SER A 235 -5.52 32.16 16.13
CA SER A 235 -6.57 31.68 15.21
C SER A 235 -7.98 31.93 15.71
N ARG A 236 -8.16 32.18 17.01
CA ARG A 236 -9.46 32.25 17.72
C ARG A 236 -10.25 30.93 17.65
N ARG A 237 -9.57 29.81 17.41
CA ARG A 237 -10.11 28.46 17.33
C ARG A 237 -9.41 27.56 18.33
N GLU A 238 -9.93 26.37 18.54
CA GLU A 238 -9.20 25.33 19.27
C GLU A 238 -7.96 24.91 18.46
N LEU A 239 -6.87 24.63 19.18
CA LEU A 239 -5.62 24.19 18.58
C LEU A 239 -5.82 22.85 17.82
N ASP A 240 -5.37 22.76 16.58
CA ASP A 240 -5.25 21.49 15.88
C ASP A 240 -4.12 20.66 16.47
N MET A 241 -4.48 19.63 17.24
CA MET A 241 -3.55 18.76 17.92
C MET A 241 -3.27 17.47 17.14
N SER A 242 -3.46 17.45 15.82
CA SER A 242 -3.26 16.26 14.99
C SER A 242 -1.86 15.67 15.12
N LEU A 243 -0.83 16.51 15.26
CA LEU A 243 0.57 16.10 15.44
C LEU A 243 1.00 16.01 16.90
N CYS A 244 0.16 16.43 17.86
CA CYS A 244 0.53 16.40 19.27
C CYS A 244 0.61 14.96 19.82
N ALA A 245 1.75 14.58 20.33
CA ALA A 245 1.97 13.32 21.03
C ALA A 245 1.22 13.26 22.36
N LEU A 246 1.16 14.41 23.06
CA LEU A 246 0.50 14.54 24.37
C LEU A 246 -1.03 14.67 24.28
N ARG A 247 -1.62 14.87 23.11
CA ARG A 247 -3.07 15.06 22.93
C ARG A 247 -3.90 14.06 23.72
N SER A 248 -4.94 14.52 24.43
CA SER A 248 -5.87 13.65 25.15
C SER A 248 -6.55 12.63 24.23
N MET A 249 -6.88 11.47 24.79
CA MET A 249 -7.66 10.43 24.13
C MET A 249 -9.16 10.70 24.29
N SER A 250 -9.96 10.31 23.30
CA SER A 250 -11.42 10.33 23.41
C SER A 250 -11.89 9.51 24.63
N PRO A 251 -12.86 10.01 25.40
CA PRO A 251 -13.44 9.26 26.53
C PRO A 251 -13.98 7.90 26.12
N ILE A 252 -14.56 7.78 24.92
CA ILE A 252 -15.05 6.51 24.36
C ILE A 252 -13.91 5.50 24.23
N HIS A 253 -12.76 5.94 23.72
CA HIS A 253 -11.59 5.07 23.58
C HIS A 253 -10.98 4.70 24.93
N LEU A 254 -10.95 5.63 25.89
CA LEU A 254 -10.50 5.33 27.25
C LEU A 254 -11.39 4.27 27.90
N GLN A 255 -12.72 4.37 27.73
CA GLN A 255 -13.65 3.39 28.24
C GLN A 255 -13.48 2.02 27.57
N TYR A 256 -13.25 2.00 26.25
CA TYR A 256 -12.93 0.79 25.50
C TYR A 256 -11.71 0.06 26.10
N LEU A 257 -10.63 0.78 26.38
CA LEU A 257 -9.41 0.22 26.99
C LEU A 257 -9.65 -0.26 28.44
N LYS A 258 -10.44 0.49 29.23
CA LYS A 258 -10.85 0.06 30.57
C LYS A 258 -11.63 -1.25 30.54
N ASN A 259 -12.55 -1.39 29.58
CA ASN A 259 -13.33 -2.62 29.40
C ASN A 259 -12.44 -3.81 28.99
N MET A 260 -11.32 -3.56 28.29
CA MET A 260 -10.28 -4.56 27.99
C MET A 260 -9.35 -4.86 29.17
N GLY A 261 -9.44 -4.10 30.27
CA GLY A 261 -8.51 -4.19 31.39
C GLY A 261 -7.11 -3.65 31.09
N VAL A 262 -6.95 -2.84 30.03
CA VAL A 262 -5.66 -2.29 29.61
C VAL A 262 -5.44 -0.95 30.28
N ALA A 263 -4.27 -0.77 30.95
CA ALA A 263 -3.93 0.45 31.65
C ALA A 263 -3.11 1.42 30.80
N ALA A 264 -2.25 0.94 29.93
CA ALA A 264 -1.40 1.77 29.06
C ALA A 264 -1.31 1.16 27.65
N THR A 265 -1.20 2.02 26.64
CA THR A 265 -1.04 1.57 25.25
C THR A 265 0.04 2.36 24.51
N LEU A 266 0.68 1.70 23.55
CA LEU A 266 1.47 2.33 22.52
C LEU A 266 1.03 1.75 21.17
N VAL A 267 0.65 2.62 20.25
CA VAL A 267 0.22 2.23 18.90
C VAL A 267 1.16 2.88 17.91
N ILE A 268 1.74 2.06 17.02
CA ILE A 268 2.63 2.51 15.96
C ILE A 268 1.99 2.11 14.63
N SER A 269 1.92 3.05 13.70
CA SER A 269 1.26 2.87 12.41
C SER A 269 2.19 2.20 11.40
N LEU A 270 1.66 1.23 10.66
CA LEU A 270 2.30 0.65 9.48
C LEU A 270 1.61 1.25 8.24
N VAL A 271 2.28 2.21 7.60
CA VAL A 271 1.73 2.96 6.47
C VAL A 271 2.49 2.61 5.20
N ILE A 272 1.76 2.17 4.17
CA ILE A 272 2.31 1.73 2.90
C ILE A 272 1.62 2.52 1.79
N GLY A 273 2.38 3.20 0.93
CA GLY A 273 1.82 3.99 -0.17
C GLY A 273 0.77 5.02 0.30
N GLY A 274 0.98 5.66 1.46
CA GLY A 274 0.02 6.60 2.04
C GLY A 274 -1.23 5.98 2.66
N ARG A 275 -1.36 4.65 2.67
CA ARG A 275 -2.49 3.91 3.24
C ARG A 275 -2.10 3.24 4.55
N LEU A 276 -3.01 3.24 5.51
CA LEU A 276 -2.83 2.52 6.77
C LEU A 276 -3.04 1.02 6.52
N TRP A 277 -1.95 0.28 6.39
CA TRP A 277 -1.96 -1.18 6.22
C TRP A 277 -2.33 -1.90 7.53
N GLY A 278 -1.80 -1.39 8.63
CA GLY A 278 -1.99 -2.00 9.93
C GLY A 278 -1.39 -1.17 11.07
N LEU A 279 -1.36 -1.76 12.25
CA LEU A 279 -0.83 -1.16 13.47
C LEU A 279 0.04 -2.17 14.22
N VAL A 280 1.11 -1.68 14.85
CA VAL A 280 1.72 -2.40 15.96
C VAL A 280 1.06 -1.87 17.24
N ALA A 281 0.20 -2.69 17.84
CA ALA A 281 -0.57 -2.33 19.04
C ALA A 281 0.05 -3.01 20.27
N CYS A 282 0.53 -2.17 21.19
CA CYS A 282 1.17 -2.61 22.43
C CYS A 282 0.24 -2.30 23.60
N HIS A 283 -0.04 -3.28 24.45
CA HIS A 283 -0.87 -3.15 25.64
C HIS A 283 -0.08 -3.49 26.90
N HIS A 284 -0.30 -2.71 27.94
CA HIS A 284 0.28 -2.93 29.27
C HIS A 284 -0.79 -2.83 30.33
N TYR A 285 -0.68 -3.63 31.38
CA TYR A 285 -1.75 -3.78 32.38
C TYR A 285 -1.52 -2.96 33.65
N VAL A 286 -0.47 -2.13 33.65
CA VAL A 286 -0.21 -1.06 34.63
C VAL A 286 0.19 0.21 33.86
N PRO A 287 0.07 1.41 34.45
CA PRO A 287 0.55 2.64 33.82
C PRO A 287 2.02 2.52 33.38
N ARG A 288 2.32 2.97 32.15
CA ARG A 288 3.66 2.87 31.57
C ARG A 288 3.99 4.05 30.69
N LEU A 289 5.05 4.74 31.00
CA LEU A 289 5.67 5.78 30.19
C LEU A 289 6.81 5.15 29.37
N LEU A 290 6.83 5.35 28.08
CA LEU A 290 7.95 5.01 27.20
C LEU A 290 8.66 6.32 26.82
N PRO A 291 9.96 6.49 27.09
CA PRO A 291 10.70 7.69 26.76
C PRO A 291 10.68 8.03 25.28
N PHE A 292 10.88 9.31 24.95
CA PHE A 292 10.83 9.78 23.57
C PHE A 292 11.79 9.01 22.66
N ALA A 293 13.05 8.84 23.07
CA ALA A 293 14.07 8.16 22.27
C ALA A 293 13.66 6.75 21.87
N ARG A 294 13.07 5.98 22.80
CA ARG A 294 12.55 4.63 22.50
C ARG A 294 11.33 4.64 21.56
N ARG A 295 10.46 5.66 21.67
CA ARG A 295 9.32 5.84 20.75
C ARG A 295 9.79 6.15 19.33
N ALA A 296 10.83 6.99 19.20
CA ALA A 296 11.42 7.29 17.89
C ALA A 296 12.09 6.07 17.26
N VAL A 297 12.76 5.22 18.04
CA VAL A 297 13.29 3.92 17.56
C VAL A 297 12.15 3.02 17.10
N CYS A 298 11.03 2.98 17.84
CA CYS A 298 9.85 2.22 17.42
C CYS A 298 9.28 2.73 16.08
N GLU A 299 9.21 4.05 15.90
CA GLU A 299 8.74 4.65 14.64
C GLU A 299 9.64 4.26 13.47
N LEU A 300 10.96 4.34 13.65
CA LEU A 300 11.94 3.95 12.64
C LEU A 300 11.82 2.46 12.25
N LEU A 301 11.70 1.59 13.24
CA LEU A 301 11.48 0.16 12.99
C LEU A 301 10.15 -0.09 12.26
N ALA A 302 9.10 0.64 12.59
CA ALA A 302 7.80 0.51 11.91
C ALA A 302 7.88 0.93 10.42
N GLU A 303 8.67 1.96 10.10
CA GLU A 303 8.94 2.34 8.70
C GLU A 303 9.69 1.22 7.96
N ALA A 304 10.68 0.60 8.60
CA ALA A 304 11.38 -0.53 8.02
C ALA A 304 10.46 -1.75 7.80
N VAL A 305 9.60 -2.05 8.79
CA VAL A 305 8.58 -3.11 8.66
C VAL A 305 7.62 -2.79 7.53
N ALA A 306 7.07 -1.56 7.46
CA ALA A 306 6.15 -1.15 6.40
C ALA A 306 6.79 -1.24 5.01
N THR A 307 8.04 -0.82 4.90
CA THR A 307 8.81 -0.93 3.65
C THR A 307 9.00 -2.40 3.25
N ARG A 308 9.33 -3.28 4.21
CA ARG A 308 9.49 -4.72 3.93
C ARG A 308 8.16 -5.39 3.56
N ILE A 309 7.04 -5.00 4.19
CA ILE A 309 5.70 -5.47 3.79
C ILE A 309 5.45 -5.11 2.33
N ALA A 310 5.67 -3.85 1.95
CA ALA A 310 5.47 -3.39 0.58
C ALA A 310 6.29 -4.20 -0.43
N ALA A 311 7.55 -4.52 -0.10
CA ALA A 311 8.41 -5.35 -0.94
C ALA A 311 7.88 -6.78 -1.09
N LEU A 312 7.46 -7.40 0.02
CA LEU A 312 6.93 -8.76 -0.01
C LEU A 312 5.61 -8.86 -0.77
N GLU A 313 4.72 -7.88 -0.61
CA GLU A 313 3.45 -7.80 -1.37
C GLU A 313 3.72 -7.54 -2.86
N GLY A 314 4.63 -6.61 -3.17
CA GLY A 314 5.04 -6.32 -4.56
C GLY A 314 5.68 -7.53 -5.24
N PHE A 315 6.50 -8.30 -4.52
CA PHE A 315 7.10 -9.53 -5.05
C PHE A 315 6.04 -10.57 -5.43
N LEU A 316 5.00 -10.75 -4.60
CA LEU A 316 3.89 -11.66 -4.92
C LEU A 316 3.13 -11.21 -6.16
N GLN A 317 2.90 -9.91 -6.31
CA GLN A 317 2.28 -9.35 -7.51
C GLN A 317 3.15 -9.58 -8.75
N SER A 318 4.47 -9.39 -8.66
CA SER A 318 5.41 -9.66 -9.75
C SER A 318 5.37 -11.11 -10.22
N GLN A 319 5.30 -12.03 -9.28
CA GLN A 319 5.21 -13.46 -9.62
C GLN A 319 3.94 -13.75 -10.42
N ALA A 320 2.81 -13.11 -10.06
CA ALA A 320 1.57 -13.23 -10.80
C ALA A 320 1.70 -12.68 -12.23
N GLU A 321 2.32 -11.50 -12.40
CA GLU A 321 2.57 -10.90 -13.72
C GLU A 321 3.47 -11.76 -14.60
N LEU A 322 4.53 -12.31 -14.04
CA LEU A 322 5.40 -13.25 -14.78
C LEU A 322 4.65 -14.52 -15.19
N ALA A 323 3.75 -15.02 -14.36
CA ALA A 323 2.91 -16.16 -14.70
C ALA A 323 1.98 -15.82 -15.89
N VAL A 324 1.37 -14.63 -15.89
CA VAL A 324 0.52 -14.17 -17.00
C VAL A 324 1.30 -14.04 -18.30
N ARG A 325 2.48 -13.44 -18.28
CA ARG A 325 3.36 -13.33 -19.47
C ARG A 325 3.76 -14.70 -20.03
N ARG A 326 3.98 -15.69 -19.15
CA ARG A 326 4.27 -17.06 -19.58
C ARG A 326 3.07 -17.72 -20.24
N ILE A 327 1.86 -17.47 -19.74
CA ILE A 327 0.61 -17.92 -20.35
C ILE A 327 0.49 -17.30 -21.74
N GLU A 328 0.63 -15.98 -21.85
CA GLU A 328 0.59 -15.24 -23.13
C GLU A 328 1.57 -15.84 -24.16
N GLN A 329 2.84 -16.00 -23.78
CA GLN A 329 3.86 -16.53 -24.67
C GLN A 329 3.51 -17.94 -25.19
N ARG A 330 3.05 -18.82 -24.31
CA ARG A 330 2.66 -20.19 -24.71
C ARG A 330 1.45 -20.22 -25.63
N MET A 331 0.46 -19.38 -25.38
CA MET A 331 -0.69 -19.28 -26.26
C MET A 331 -0.28 -18.80 -27.65
N ILE A 332 0.67 -17.84 -27.73
CA ILE A 332 1.23 -17.39 -29.01
C ILE A 332 1.93 -18.52 -29.74
N GLU A 333 2.77 -19.28 -29.03
CA GLU A 333 3.48 -20.43 -29.60
C GLU A 333 2.52 -21.50 -30.08
N ALA A 334 1.42 -21.76 -29.35
CA ALA A 334 0.40 -22.74 -29.73
C ALA A 334 -0.41 -22.28 -30.95
N ILE A 335 -0.76 -21.00 -31.02
CA ILE A 335 -1.40 -20.43 -32.23
C ILE A 335 -0.48 -20.61 -33.44
N GLY A 336 0.83 -20.35 -33.26
CA GLY A 336 1.82 -20.51 -34.34
C GLY A 336 2.02 -21.96 -34.79
N ARG A 337 1.86 -22.93 -33.89
CA ARG A 337 2.10 -24.36 -34.16
C ARG A 337 0.84 -25.11 -34.61
N ASP A 338 -0.24 -24.95 -33.86
CA ASP A 338 -1.43 -25.79 -33.94
C ASP A 338 -2.71 -25.01 -34.37
N GLY A 339 -2.63 -23.67 -34.36
CA GLY A 339 -3.78 -22.80 -34.64
C GLY A 339 -4.86 -22.78 -33.54
N ASP A 340 -4.58 -23.39 -32.38
CA ASP A 340 -5.50 -23.45 -31.24
C ASP A 340 -4.81 -23.04 -29.96
N TRP A 341 -5.19 -21.88 -29.43
CA TRP A 341 -4.67 -21.35 -28.17
C TRP A 341 -5.28 -22.01 -26.92
N ARG A 342 -6.45 -22.63 -27.07
CA ARG A 342 -7.26 -23.17 -25.96
C ARG A 342 -6.59 -24.35 -25.28
N SER A 343 -6.06 -25.29 -26.07
CA SER A 343 -5.30 -26.42 -25.54
C SER A 343 -4.07 -25.97 -24.75
N ALA A 344 -3.31 -25.03 -25.29
CA ALA A 344 -2.10 -24.51 -24.64
C ALA A 344 -2.39 -23.79 -23.32
N LEU A 345 -3.54 -23.13 -23.19
CA LEU A 345 -3.97 -22.49 -21.96
C LEU A 345 -4.15 -23.53 -20.82
N PHE A 346 -4.64 -24.74 -21.17
CA PHE A 346 -4.94 -25.80 -20.20
C PHE A 346 -3.83 -26.86 -20.05
N ASP A 347 -2.93 -27.01 -21.03
CA ASP A 347 -1.78 -27.91 -20.95
C ASP A 347 -0.88 -27.63 -19.74
N THR A 348 -0.93 -26.40 -19.23
CA THR A 348 -0.21 -25.99 -18.03
C THR A 348 -1.16 -25.30 -17.04
N SER A 349 -2.24 -26.00 -16.69
CA SER A 349 -3.28 -25.51 -15.77
C SER A 349 -2.72 -24.95 -14.44
N HIS A 350 -1.57 -25.45 -14.00
CA HIS A 350 -0.87 -24.93 -12.82
C HIS A 350 -0.53 -23.44 -12.94
N ALA A 351 -0.21 -22.96 -14.13
CA ALA A 351 0.06 -21.54 -14.37
C ALA A 351 -1.19 -20.64 -14.24
N LEU A 352 -2.39 -21.23 -14.45
CA LEU A 352 -3.68 -20.53 -14.24
C LEU A 352 -4.15 -20.61 -12.78
N LEU A 353 -3.87 -21.70 -12.10
CA LEU A 353 -4.36 -21.98 -10.74
C LEU A 353 -3.49 -21.37 -9.65
N GLN A 354 -2.18 -21.49 -9.79
CA GLN A 354 -1.23 -21.11 -8.74
C GLN A 354 -1.26 -19.62 -8.40
N PRO A 355 -1.27 -18.68 -9.37
CA PRO A 355 -1.25 -17.25 -9.05
C PRO A 355 -2.46 -16.78 -8.25
N LEU A 356 -3.59 -17.47 -8.42
CA LEU A 356 -4.85 -17.15 -7.76
C LEU A 356 -5.17 -18.10 -6.59
N GLY A 357 -4.33 -19.07 -6.27
CA GLY A 357 -4.63 -20.07 -5.24
C GLY A 357 -5.98 -20.76 -5.46
N ALA A 358 -6.36 -20.96 -6.72
CA ALA A 358 -7.61 -21.60 -7.12
C ALA A 358 -7.45 -23.11 -7.18
N SER A 359 -8.50 -23.86 -6.84
CA SER A 359 -8.53 -25.33 -6.94
C SER A 359 -8.92 -25.81 -8.32
N GLY A 360 -9.66 -25.00 -9.07
CA GLY A 360 -10.14 -25.32 -10.40
C GLY A 360 -10.31 -24.09 -11.28
N VAL A 361 -10.28 -24.30 -12.59
CA VAL A 361 -10.52 -23.28 -13.61
C VAL A 361 -11.33 -23.85 -14.77
N ALA A 362 -12.27 -23.07 -15.30
CA ALA A 362 -13.06 -23.42 -16.46
C ALA A 362 -13.05 -22.28 -17.48
N LEU A 363 -12.88 -22.61 -18.76
CA LEU A 363 -13.10 -21.72 -19.89
C LEU A 363 -14.39 -22.12 -20.60
N LEU A 364 -15.33 -21.18 -20.65
CA LEU A 364 -16.51 -21.25 -21.48
C LEU A 364 -16.25 -20.41 -22.74
N PHE A 365 -16.16 -21.01 -23.89
CA PHE A 365 -15.82 -20.31 -25.12
C PHE A 365 -16.40 -21.00 -26.35
N GLU A 366 -17.10 -20.26 -27.23
CA GLU A 366 -17.73 -20.78 -28.45
C GLU A 366 -18.59 -22.05 -28.20
N GLY A 367 -19.32 -22.09 -27.06
CA GLY A 367 -20.17 -23.23 -26.65
C GLY A 367 -19.41 -24.44 -26.11
N GLN A 368 -18.10 -24.43 -26.15
CA GLN A 368 -17.24 -25.45 -25.56
C GLN A 368 -16.90 -25.13 -24.10
N VAL A 369 -16.62 -26.15 -23.30
CA VAL A 369 -16.20 -26.06 -21.93
C VAL A 369 -14.89 -26.80 -21.78
N LEU A 370 -13.83 -26.10 -21.40
CA LEU A 370 -12.52 -26.66 -21.07
C LEU A 370 -12.27 -26.45 -19.58
N THR A 371 -11.73 -27.45 -18.90
CA THR A 371 -11.58 -27.42 -17.44
C THR A 371 -10.26 -27.99 -16.98
N ALA A 372 -9.78 -27.51 -15.83
CA ALA A 372 -8.65 -28.09 -15.12
C ALA A 372 -8.84 -27.96 -13.60
N GLY A 373 -8.35 -28.92 -12.84
CA GLY A 373 -8.54 -28.99 -11.40
C GLY A 373 -9.94 -29.39 -10.97
N ASP A 374 -10.34 -29.02 -9.77
CA ASP A 374 -11.63 -29.32 -9.18
C ASP A 374 -12.68 -28.31 -9.66
N VAL A 375 -13.60 -28.73 -10.50
CA VAL A 375 -14.62 -27.87 -11.13
C VAL A 375 -16.01 -28.49 -11.07
N PRO A 376 -17.08 -27.70 -11.13
CA PRO A 376 -18.45 -28.19 -11.31
C PRO A 376 -18.61 -28.97 -12.63
N GLY A 377 -19.67 -29.76 -12.73
CA GLY A 377 -20.02 -30.48 -13.97
C GLY A 377 -20.35 -29.54 -15.13
N THR A 378 -20.23 -30.04 -16.38
CA THR A 378 -20.40 -29.23 -17.60
C THR A 378 -21.77 -28.53 -17.68
N GLN A 379 -22.85 -29.17 -17.23
CA GLN A 379 -24.18 -28.54 -17.21
C GLN A 379 -24.28 -27.44 -16.18
N GLU A 380 -23.66 -27.66 -15.04
CA GLU A 380 -23.59 -26.70 -13.95
C GLU A 380 -22.74 -25.47 -14.34
N LEU A 381 -21.60 -25.68 -15.02
CA LEU A 381 -20.77 -24.61 -15.58
C LEU A 381 -21.53 -23.76 -16.58
N ARG A 382 -22.36 -24.37 -17.45
CA ARG A 382 -23.24 -23.64 -18.37
C ARG A 382 -24.31 -22.85 -17.62
N ALA A 383 -24.89 -23.42 -16.56
CA ALA A 383 -25.86 -22.72 -15.72
C ALA A 383 -25.24 -21.52 -15.03
N LEU A 384 -24.00 -21.67 -14.53
CA LEU A 384 -23.21 -20.59 -13.93
C LEU A 384 -22.89 -19.51 -14.97
N GLY A 385 -22.44 -19.87 -16.17
CA GLY A 385 -22.21 -18.93 -17.28
C GLY A 385 -23.45 -18.10 -17.62
N ASN A 386 -24.62 -18.76 -17.73
CA ASN A 386 -25.89 -18.08 -17.96
C ASN A 386 -26.31 -17.15 -16.80
N TRP A 387 -25.92 -17.48 -15.57
CA TRP A 387 -26.15 -16.61 -14.43
C TRP A 387 -25.22 -15.39 -14.45
N LEU A 388 -23.93 -15.59 -14.73
CA LEU A 388 -22.94 -14.51 -14.91
C LEU A 388 -23.37 -13.54 -16.01
N ASP A 389 -23.87 -14.00 -17.14
CA ASP A 389 -24.36 -13.14 -18.23
C ASP A 389 -25.48 -12.20 -17.81
N ARG A 390 -26.39 -12.68 -16.96
CA ARG A 390 -27.53 -11.89 -16.46
C ARG A 390 -27.13 -10.87 -15.41
N HIS A 391 -26.01 -11.07 -14.72
CA HIS A 391 -25.55 -10.26 -13.59
C HIS A 391 -24.28 -9.46 -13.90
N ARG A 392 -24.05 -9.11 -15.16
CA ARG A 392 -22.88 -8.36 -15.63
C ARG A 392 -22.81 -6.95 -15.03
N PRO A 393 -22.05 -6.66 -13.96
CA PRO A 393 -21.77 -5.28 -13.56
C PRO A 393 -20.39 -4.78 -13.98
N ALA A 394 -19.42 -5.67 -14.29
CA ALA A 394 -18.03 -5.30 -14.54
C ALA A 394 -17.31 -6.41 -15.33
N PRO A 395 -16.12 -6.14 -15.89
CA PRO A 395 -15.30 -7.15 -16.57
C PRO A 395 -14.87 -8.30 -15.65
N LEU A 396 -14.97 -8.13 -14.33
CA LEU A 396 -14.62 -9.12 -13.31
C LEU A 396 -15.79 -9.33 -12.35
N HIS A 397 -16.24 -10.57 -12.19
CA HIS A 397 -17.20 -10.97 -11.15
C HIS A 397 -16.46 -11.69 -10.03
N VAL A 398 -16.74 -11.31 -8.79
CA VAL A 398 -16.02 -11.79 -7.60
C VAL A 398 -17.00 -12.13 -6.49
N THR A 399 -16.97 -13.36 -6.04
CA THR A 399 -17.69 -13.74 -4.83
C THR A 399 -16.91 -14.78 -4.02
N ALA A 400 -17.00 -14.72 -2.71
CA ALA A 400 -16.51 -15.76 -1.80
C ALA A 400 -17.66 -16.70 -1.36
N SER A 401 -18.92 -16.38 -1.72
CA SER A 401 -20.09 -17.16 -1.37
C SER A 401 -21.13 -17.17 -2.51
N LEU A 402 -20.90 -18.01 -3.50
CA LEU A 402 -21.83 -18.20 -4.62
C LEU A 402 -23.25 -18.53 -4.15
N ARG A 403 -23.38 -19.33 -3.09
CA ARG A 403 -24.65 -19.69 -2.48
C ARG A 403 -25.48 -18.48 -2.03
N SER A 404 -24.84 -17.43 -1.55
CA SER A 404 -25.51 -16.21 -1.09
C SER A 404 -26.02 -15.36 -2.26
N GLU A 405 -25.27 -15.30 -3.35
CA GLU A 405 -25.62 -14.50 -4.55
C GLU A 405 -26.52 -15.26 -5.50
N ALA A 406 -26.33 -16.57 -5.62
CA ALA A 406 -27.08 -17.46 -6.49
C ALA A 406 -27.60 -18.69 -5.71
N PRO A 407 -28.66 -18.56 -4.90
CA PRO A 407 -29.17 -19.66 -4.08
C PRO A 407 -29.55 -20.92 -4.86
N HIS A 408 -29.95 -20.77 -6.14
CA HIS A 408 -30.27 -21.88 -7.03
C HIS A 408 -29.06 -22.70 -7.46
N LEU A 409 -27.83 -22.17 -7.26
CA LEU A 409 -26.56 -22.86 -7.49
C LEU A 409 -25.93 -23.36 -6.19
N ALA A 410 -26.65 -23.38 -5.09
CA ALA A 410 -26.13 -23.77 -3.77
C ALA A 410 -25.55 -25.20 -3.73
N ALA A 411 -25.98 -26.08 -4.64
CA ALA A 411 -25.39 -27.44 -4.79
C ALA A 411 -23.90 -27.41 -5.18
N LEU A 412 -23.40 -26.31 -5.74
CA LEU A 412 -22.00 -26.16 -6.14
C LEU A 412 -21.08 -25.79 -4.98
N THR A 413 -21.62 -25.45 -3.79
CA THR A 413 -20.88 -25.01 -2.62
C THR A 413 -19.61 -25.83 -2.33
N PRO A 414 -19.62 -27.17 -2.35
CA PRO A 414 -18.43 -27.94 -2.00
C PRO A 414 -17.22 -27.68 -2.91
N VAL A 415 -17.44 -27.29 -4.17
CA VAL A 415 -16.38 -27.11 -5.18
C VAL A 415 -16.24 -25.66 -5.60
N ALA A 416 -17.33 -24.88 -5.57
CA ALA A 416 -17.42 -23.53 -6.12
C ALA A 416 -18.09 -22.57 -5.14
N SER A 417 -17.69 -22.56 -3.87
CA SER A 417 -18.09 -21.52 -2.92
C SER A 417 -17.54 -20.16 -3.34
N GLY A 418 -16.26 -20.09 -3.65
CA GLY A 418 -15.62 -18.91 -4.22
C GLY A 418 -15.59 -18.98 -5.74
N VAL A 419 -16.07 -17.93 -6.39
CA VAL A 419 -16.04 -17.78 -7.84
C VAL A 419 -15.40 -16.44 -8.19
N LEU A 420 -14.42 -16.51 -9.09
CA LEU A 420 -13.79 -15.36 -9.71
C LEU A 420 -13.89 -15.56 -11.21
N ALA A 421 -14.62 -14.69 -11.91
CA ALA A 421 -14.88 -14.84 -13.34
C ALA A 421 -14.54 -13.57 -14.10
N THR A 422 -13.89 -13.72 -15.25
CA THR A 422 -13.64 -12.66 -16.20
C THR A 422 -14.23 -13.00 -17.56
N THR A 423 -14.65 -11.98 -18.30
CA THR A 423 -15.03 -12.16 -19.70
C THR A 423 -13.78 -12.39 -20.54
N VAL A 424 -13.86 -13.24 -21.53
CA VAL A 424 -12.79 -13.48 -22.50
C VAL A 424 -13.11 -12.90 -23.87
N SER A 425 -14.31 -12.35 -24.02
CA SER A 425 -14.74 -11.60 -25.20
C SER A 425 -16.00 -10.78 -24.92
N GLU A 426 -16.46 -10.01 -25.91
CA GLU A 426 -17.74 -9.28 -25.87
C GLU A 426 -18.96 -10.19 -26.10
N GLN A 427 -18.75 -11.45 -26.48
CA GLN A 427 -19.84 -12.39 -26.71
C GLN A 427 -20.41 -12.91 -25.39
N PRO A 428 -21.74 -13.03 -25.26
CA PRO A 428 -22.35 -13.61 -24.08
C PRO A 428 -21.97 -15.11 -23.92
N GLY A 429 -21.83 -15.52 -22.65
CA GLY A 429 -21.50 -16.92 -22.33
C GLY A 429 -20.01 -17.25 -22.42
N GLU A 430 -19.13 -16.28 -22.68
CA GLU A 430 -17.70 -16.52 -22.81
C GLU A 430 -16.94 -15.98 -21.60
N PHE A 431 -16.51 -16.92 -20.75
CA PHE A 431 -15.87 -16.62 -19.46
C PHE A 431 -14.67 -17.52 -19.21
N LEU A 432 -13.67 -16.96 -18.52
CA LEU A 432 -12.71 -17.72 -17.74
C LEU A 432 -13.09 -17.61 -16.26
N ILE A 433 -13.27 -18.75 -15.60
CA ILE A 433 -13.82 -18.83 -14.24
C ILE A 433 -12.89 -19.65 -13.37
N TRP A 434 -12.46 -19.08 -12.23
CA TRP A 434 -11.70 -19.78 -11.21
C TRP A 434 -12.59 -20.13 -10.02
N PHE A 435 -12.27 -21.26 -9.37
CA PHE A 435 -13.05 -21.83 -8.30
C PHE A 435 -12.18 -22.00 -7.03
N ARG A 436 -12.80 -21.73 -5.90
CA ARG A 436 -12.32 -22.12 -4.58
C ARG A 436 -13.41 -22.93 -3.87
N PRO A 437 -13.06 -24.07 -3.27
CA PRO A 437 -14.01 -24.89 -2.53
C PRO A 437 -14.51 -24.19 -1.27
N GLU A 438 -15.55 -24.71 -0.70
CA GLU A 438 -15.99 -24.32 0.63
C GLU A 438 -14.89 -24.53 1.64
N ARG A 439 -14.72 -23.54 2.50
CA ARG A 439 -13.83 -23.61 3.64
C ARG A 439 -14.60 -23.28 4.91
N VAL A 440 -15.12 -24.32 5.55
CA VAL A 440 -15.75 -24.17 6.87
C VAL A 440 -14.68 -23.67 7.85
N ARG A 441 -14.92 -22.53 8.44
CA ARG A 441 -13.98 -21.91 9.38
C ARG A 441 -14.73 -21.26 10.55
N THR A 442 -14.12 -21.34 11.71
CA THR A 442 -14.56 -20.58 12.85
C THR A 442 -13.84 -19.24 12.88
N VAL A 443 -14.58 -18.16 12.68
CA VAL A 443 -14.06 -16.79 12.85
C VAL A 443 -14.25 -16.42 14.31
N THR A 444 -13.15 -16.08 14.97
CA THR A 444 -13.20 -15.63 16.37
C THR A 444 -13.21 -14.10 16.39
N TRP A 445 -14.26 -13.53 16.93
CA TRP A 445 -14.39 -12.09 17.15
C TRP A 445 -14.06 -11.76 18.61
N GLY A 446 -13.41 -10.63 18.82
CA GLY A 446 -13.25 -10.06 20.16
C GLY A 446 -14.54 -9.38 20.61
N GLY A 447 -15.53 -10.19 21.01
CA GLY A 447 -16.90 -9.78 21.31
C GLY A 447 -17.85 -9.96 20.11
N ASP A 448 -19.16 -10.01 20.37
CA ASP A 448 -20.20 -10.19 19.33
C ASP A 448 -20.22 -9.02 18.34
N PRO A 449 -19.90 -9.22 17.06
CA PRO A 449 -19.85 -8.16 16.05
C PRO A 449 -21.24 -7.66 15.63
N PHE A 450 -22.31 -8.42 15.92
CA PHE A 450 -23.68 -8.12 15.51
C PHE A 450 -24.52 -7.53 16.63
N LYS A 451 -23.96 -7.42 17.84
CA LYS A 451 -24.68 -6.86 18.98
C LYS A 451 -25.00 -5.40 18.73
N ALA A 452 -26.29 -5.06 18.82
CA ALA A 452 -26.73 -3.68 18.71
C ALA A 452 -26.02 -2.81 19.75
N VAL A 453 -25.56 -1.64 19.32
CA VAL A 453 -24.99 -0.62 20.19
C VAL A 453 -26.07 -0.13 21.14
N VAL A 454 -25.96 -0.44 22.42
CA VAL A 454 -26.88 0.03 23.44
C VAL A 454 -26.37 1.34 24.01
N VAL A 455 -27.08 2.43 23.73
CA VAL A 455 -26.81 3.72 24.35
C VAL A 455 -27.48 3.70 25.73
N GLY A 456 -26.68 3.54 26.78
CA GLY A 456 -27.13 3.52 28.17
C GLY A 456 -26.51 4.63 29.01
N ASN A 457 -27.00 4.85 30.22
CA ASN A 457 -26.46 5.84 31.16
C ASN A 457 -25.27 5.31 31.98
N ASP A 458 -24.91 4.04 31.83
CA ASP A 458 -23.75 3.45 32.50
C ASP A 458 -22.45 3.90 31.78
N PRO A 459 -21.43 4.40 32.49
CA PRO A 459 -20.13 4.74 31.88
C PRO A 459 -19.52 3.63 31.05
N ALA A 460 -19.75 2.36 31.38
CA ALA A 460 -19.31 1.21 30.59
C ALA A 460 -19.99 1.13 29.22
N ASP A 461 -21.16 1.76 29.04
CA ASP A 461 -21.91 1.84 27.79
C ASP A 461 -21.37 2.90 26.82
N LEU A 462 -20.44 3.76 27.25
CA LEU A 462 -19.73 4.69 26.38
C LEU A 462 -18.75 4.01 25.43
N SER A 463 -18.58 2.68 25.53
CA SER A 463 -17.72 1.90 24.65
C SER A 463 -18.57 1.08 23.66
N PRO A 464 -18.14 0.93 22.38
CA PRO A 464 -18.84 0.03 21.44
C PRO A 464 -18.88 -1.41 21.94
N ARG A 465 -18.06 -1.77 22.94
CA ARG A 465 -18.01 -3.12 23.52
C ARG A 465 -17.88 -3.09 25.04
N ARG A 466 -18.78 -3.82 25.70
CA ARG A 466 -18.68 -4.11 27.13
C ARG A 466 -17.83 -5.34 27.42
N SER A 467 -17.80 -6.31 26.50
CA SER A 467 -17.11 -7.58 26.65
C SER A 467 -16.28 -7.90 25.42
N PHE A 468 -15.07 -8.36 25.65
CA PHE A 468 -14.14 -8.88 24.65
C PHE A 468 -14.04 -10.41 24.72
N ALA A 469 -14.98 -11.06 25.41
CA ALA A 469 -15.07 -12.51 25.40
C ALA A 469 -15.16 -13.02 23.96
N LYS A 470 -14.43 -14.09 23.67
CA LYS A 470 -14.40 -14.69 22.35
C LYS A 470 -15.81 -15.06 21.91
N TRP A 471 -16.23 -14.51 20.79
CA TRP A 471 -17.44 -14.89 20.09
C TRP A 471 -17.05 -15.64 18.83
N GLN A 472 -17.51 -16.86 18.73
CA GLN A 472 -17.16 -17.73 17.62
C GLN A 472 -18.31 -17.79 16.62
N GLN A 473 -18.01 -17.42 15.39
CA GLN A 473 -18.92 -17.53 14.27
C GLN A 473 -18.45 -18.67 13.37
N LEU A 474 -19.27 -19.69 13.25
CA LEU A 474 -19.06 -20.71 12.22
C LEU A 474 -19.49 -20.10 10.88
N VAL A 475 -18.54 -19.99 9.98
CA VAL A 475 -18.77 -19.50 8.63
C VAL A 475 -18.74 -20.68 7.69
N GLU A 476 -19.91 -20.97 7.11
CA GLU A 476 -20.16 -22.04 6.15
C GLU A 476 -20.63 -21.46 4.82
N GLY A 477 -20.50 -22.20 3.73
CA GLY A 477 -20.92 -21.78 2.40
C GLY A 477 -20.04 -20.70 1.79
N THR A 478 -18.83 -20.53 2.34
CA THR A 478 -17.86 -19.54 1.83
C THR A 478 -16.49 -20.17 1.58
N SER A 479 -15.76 -19.62 0.62
CA SER A 479 -14.35 -19.92 0.40
C SER A 479 -13.45 -18.97 1.20
N ASP A 480 -12.13 -19.14 1.07
CA ASP A 480 -11.20 -18.05 1.35
C ASP A 480 -11.50 -16.85 0.43
N PRO A 481 -11.46 -15.62 0.93
CA PRO A 481 -11.72 -14.43 0.13
C PRO A 481 -10.65 -14.26 -0.96
N TRP A 482 -11.05 -13.69 -2.10
CA TRP A 482 -10.13 -13.28 -3.15
C TRP A 482 -9.40 -12.01 -2.74
N THR A 483 -8.07 -12.04 -2.80
CA THR A 483 -7.24 -10.89 -2.43
C THR A 483 -7.16 -9.86 -3.57
N ALA A 484 -6.76 -8.63 -3.27
CA ALA A 484 -6.50 -7.62 -4.30
C ALA A 484 -5.48 -8.10 -5.36
N ALA A 485 -4.48 -8.90 -4.95
CA ALA A 485 -3.52 -9.52 -5.86
C ALA A 485 -4.17 -10.56 -6.78
N ASP A 486 -5.09 -11.39 -6.25
CA ASP A 486 -5.86 -12.35 -7.07
C ASP A 486 -6.71 -11.62 -8.10
N LEU A 487 -7.37 -10.51 -7.71
CA LEU A 487 -8.19 -9.70 -8.60
C LEU A 487 -7.36 -9.04 -9.71
N ALA A 488 -6.19 -8.51 -9.37
CA ALA A 488 -5.27 -7.93 -10.33
C ALA A 488 -4.77 -8.98 -11.33
N ALA A 489 -4.37 -10.16 -10.85
CA ALA A 489 -3.95 -11.27 -11.70
C ALA A 489 -5.07 -11.76 -12.63
N ALA A 490 -6.29 -11.95 -12.11
CA ALA A 490 -7.44 -12.38 -12.91
C ALA A 490 -7.80 -11.33 -13.97
N ARG A 491 -7.74 -10.05 -13.64
CA ARG A 491 -7.98 -8.95 -14.59
C ARG A 491 -6.96 -8.98 -15.72
N MET A 492 -5.68 -9.08 -15.40
CA MET A 492 -4.60 -9.15 -16.37
C MET A 492 -4.73 -10.36 -17.31
N ILE A 493 -5.05 -11.55 -16.74
CA ILE A 493 -5.30 -12.75 -17.54
C ILE A 493 -6.49 -12.52 -18.46
N GLY A 494 -7.59 -11.95 -17.94
CA GLY A 494 -8.81 -11.67 -18.71
C GLY A 494 -8.56 -10.69 -19.85
N GLU A 495 -7.87 -9.58 -19.59
CA GLU A 495 -7.52 -8.58 -20.60
C GLU A 495 -6.62 -9.19 -21.69
N THR A 496 -5.58 -9.93 -21.30
CA THR A 496 -4.69 -10.63 -22.22
C THR A 496 -5.47 -11.62 -23.11
N LEU A 497 -6.38 -12.41 -22.51
CA LEU A 497 -7.22 -13.34 -23.26
C LEU A 497 -8.18 -12.63 -24.18
N THR A 498 -8.83 -11.57 -23.73
CA THR A 498 -9.77 -10.78 -24.53
C THR A 498 -9.05 -10.18 -25.75
N ASP A 499 -7.90 -9.58 -25.55
CA ASP A 499 -7.09 -9.01 -26.64
C ASP A 499 -6.69 -10.09 -27.65
N MET A 500 -6.24 -11.24 -27.17
CA MET A 500 -5.85 -12.36 -28.03
C MET A 500 -7.06 -12.93 -28.81
N VAL A 501 -8.21 -13.11 -28.15
CA VAL A 501 -9.42 -13.61 -28.79
C VAL A 501 -9.90 -12.62 -29.85
N GLN A 502 -9.90 -11.33 -29.56
CA GLN A 502 -10.26 -10.29 -30.52
C GLN A 502 -9.32 -10.30 -31.72
N GLN A 503 -8.01 -10.34 -31.48
CA GLN A 503 -7.02 -10.42 -32.55
C GLN A 503 -7.17 -11.68 -33.40
N PHE A 504 -7.35 -12.83 -32.76
CA PHE A 504 -7.57 -14.10 -33.45
C PHE A 504 -8.83 -14.09 -34.29
N ARG A 505 -9.95 -13.58 -33.74
CA ARG A 505 -11.22 -13.44 -34.47
C ARG A 505 -11.10 -12.45 -35.63
N ALA A 506 -10.46 -11.29 -35.41
CA ALA A 506 -10.25 -10.31 -36.45
C ALA A 506 -9.41 -10.87 -37.61
N VAL A 507 -8.35 -11.59 -37.28
CA VAL A 507 -7.48 -12.25 -38.26
C VAL A 507 -8.23 -13.35 -39.02
N ARG A 508 -8.95 -14.23 -38.31
CA ARG A 508 -9.74 -15.31 -38.92
C ARG A 508 -10.80 -14.76 -39.88
N LEU A 509 -11.49 -13.67 -39.49
CA LEU A 509 -12.47 -13.01 -40.35
C LEU A 509 -11.83 -12.39 -41.59
N LEU A 510 -10.68 -11.71 -41.44
CA LEU A 510 -9.97 -11.07 -42.56
C LEU A 510 -9.40 -12.07 -43.56
N ILE A 511 -8.85 -13.16 -43.04
CA ILE A 511 -8.25 -14.21 -43.90
C ILE A 511 -9.33 -15.04 -44.61
N VAL A 512 -10.50 -15.22 -43.98
CA VAL A 512 -11.63 -15.97 -44.58
C VAL A 512 -12.45 -15.11 -45.55
N GLN A 513 -12.51 -13.80 -45.32
CA GLN A 513 -13.34 -12.88 -46.13
C GLN A 513 -12.50 -11.92 -46.95
N HIS A 514 -11.76 -12.42 -47.90
CA HIS A 514 -10.98 -11.61 -48.86
C HIS A 514 -11.81 -10.56 -49.64
N GLN A 515 -13.12 -10.48 -49.41
CA GLN A 515 -14.05 -9.67 -50.20
C GLN A 515 -14.89 -8.63 -49.44
N VAL A 516 -14.63 -8.37 -48.16
CA VAL A 516 -15.53 -7.44 -47.45
C VAL A 516 -14.83 -6.15 -47.01
N GLU A 517 -15.14 -5.10 -47.71
CA GLU A 517 -14.74 -3.70 -47.45
C GLU A 517 -15.17 -3.19 -46.07
N GLU A 518 -16.20 -3.81 -45.50
CA GLU A 518 -16.78 -3.44 -44.18
C GLU A 518 -15.87 -3.75 -43.00
N VAL A 519 -15.06 -4.79 -43.08
CA VAL A 519 -14.06 -5.16 -42.07
C VAL A 519 -12.89 -4.16 -42.07
N ARG A 520 -12.58 -3.55 -43.22
CA ARG A 520 -11.61 -2.44 -43.30
C ARG A 520 -12.01 -1.25 -42.43
N SER A 521 -13.30 -0.97 -42.36
CA SER A 521 -13.80 0.20 -41.58
C SER A 521 -13.72 -0.05 -40.07
N GLN A 522 -14.04 -1.22 -39.58
CA GLN A 522 -14.00 -1.56 -38.15
C GLN A 522 -12.56 -1.67 -37.61
N LEU A 523 -11.64 -2.27 -38.38
CA LEU A 523 -10.22 -2.32 -38.02
C LEU A 523 -9.55 -0.96 -38.13
N GLY A 524 -10.03 -0.09 -39.05
CA GLY A 524 -9.60 1.29 -39.13
C GLY A 524 -9.86 2.10 -37.87
N ALA A 525 -10.86 1.71 -37.06
CA ALA A 525 -11.23 2.33 -35.80
C ALA A 525 -10.46 1.81 -34.57
N SER A 526 -9.76 0.69 -34.68
CA SER A 526 -8.95 0.12 -33.59
C SER A 526 -7.83 1.09 -33.19
N ALA A 527 -7.70 1.35 -31.88
CA ALA A 527 -6.64 2.18 -31.33
C ALA A 527 -5.25 1.50 -31.40
N GLN A 528 -5.22 0.16 -31.52
CA GLN A 528 -3.96 -0.58 -31.57
C GLN A 528 -3.41 -0.61 -33.02
N PRO A 529 -2.20 -0.14 -33.28
CA PRO A 529 -1.56 -0.18 -34.59
C PRO A 529 -1.40 -1.63 -35.08
N THR A 530 -2.12 -1.99 -36.15
CA THR A 530 -2.19 -3.35 -36.68
C THR A 530 -1.97 -3.35 -38.19
N LEU A 531 -1.16 -4.30 -38.66
CA LEU A 531 -0.91 -4.55 -40.06
C LEU A 531 -1.15 -6.04 -40.36
N ILE A 532 -1.85 -6.33 -41.44
CA ILE A 532 -2.18 -7.69 -41.88
C ILE A 532 -1.73 -7.88 -43.33
N ALA A 533 -1.11 -9.03 -43.59
CA ALA A 533 -0.69 -9.43 -44.91
C ALA A 533 -1.14 -10.85 -45.25
N ASP A 534 -1.21 -11.17 -46.55
CA ASP A 534 -1.48 -12.52 -47.03
C ASP A 534 -0.27 -13.45 -46.84
N GLY A 535 -0.45 -14.73 -47.27
CA GLY A 535 0.59 -15.75 -47.16
C GLY A 535 1.85 -15.48 -47.97
N ASP A 536 1.80 -14.57 -48.94
CA ASP A 536 2.91 -14.11 -49.77
C ASP A 536 3.53 -12.83 -49.23
N GLY A 537 3.11 -12.34 -48.06
CA GLY A 537 3.61 -11.14 -47.40
C GLY A 537 3.10 -9.83 -48.02
N ARG A 538 2.06 -9.86 -48.90
CA ARG A 538 1.46 -8.65 -49.45
C ARG A 538 0.55 -8.03 -48.42
N ILE A 539 0.68 -6.74 -48.15
CA ILE A 539 -0.09 -6.03 -47.12
C ILE A 539 -1.55 -5.86 -47.60
N LEU A 540 -2.45 -6.48 -46.89
CA LEU A 540 -3.92 -6.45 -47.15
C LEU A 540 -4.55 -5.27 -46.40
N LEU A 541 -4.08 -5.01 -45.19
CA LEU A 541 -4.61 -3.98 -44.33
C LEU A 541 -3.56 -3.38 -43.38
N ALA A 542 -3.61 -2.06 -43.22
CA ALA A 542 -3.04 -1.36 -42.07
C ALA A 542 -4.12 -0.46 -41.49
N ASN A 543 -4.35 -0.52 -40.19
CA ASN A 543 -5.38 0.30 -39.55
C ASN A 543 -4.94 1.78 -39.43
N ARG A 544 -5.89 2.64 -39.04
CA ARG A 544 -5.63 4.09 -38.86
C ARG A 544 -4.52 4.37 -37.84
N ALA A 545 -4.53 3.62 -36.74
CA ALA A 545 -3.51 3.75 -35.69
C ALA A 545 -2.10 3.37 -36.20
N CYS A 546 -1.98 2.33 -37.02
CA CYS A 546 -0.74 1.91 -37.66
C CYS A 546 -0.21 2.99 -38.61
N ARG A 547 -1.08 3.58 -39.43
CA ARG A 547 -0.70 4.66 -40.35
C ARG A 547 -0.28 5.92 -39.61
N ALA A 548 -0.99 6.27 -38.54
CA ALA A 548 -0.65 7.42 -37.70
C ALA A 548 0.71 7.23 -37.01
N LEU A 549 1.01 6.02 -36.57
CA LEU A 549 2.29 5.68 -35.93
C LEU A 549 3.49 5.78 -36.89
N ILE A 550 3.29 5.43 -38.17
CA ILE A 550 4.35 5.50 -39.21
C ILE A 550 4.58 6.94 -39.70
N GLY A 551 3.69 7.91 -39.34
CA GLY A 551 3.86 9.34 -39.62
C GLY A 551 3.79 9.74 -41.12
N LYS A 552 3.38 8.81 -42.01
CA LYS A 552 3.20 9.03 -43.43
C LYS A 552 1.81 8.56 -43.83
N ALA A 553 0.81 9.43 -43.77
CA ALA A 553 -0.60 9.11 -43.96
C ALA A 553 -0.90 8.41 -45.32
N ASP A 554 -0.12 8.66 -46.34
CA ASP A 554 -0.40 8.20 -47.70
C ASP A 554 0.59 7.16 -48.25
N TRP A 555 1.62 6.74 -47.49
CA TRP A 555 2.59 5.75 -47.93
C TRP A 555 2.59 4.52 -47.05
N LEU A 556 2.13 3.40 -47.60
CA LEU A 556 2.27 2.08 -47.01
C LEU A 556 3.04 1.19 -48.00
N PRO A 557 4.12 0.50 -47.57
CA PRO A 557 4.80 -0.41 -48.46
C PRO A 557 3.83 -1.55 -48.88
N PRO A 558 3.94 -2.02 -50.13
CA PRO A 558 3.05 -3.05 -50.66
C PRO A 558 3.26 -4.43 -50.01
N ARG A 559 4.47 -4.65 -49.43
CA ARG A 559 4.85 -5.93 -48.83
C ARG A 559 5.50 -5.75 -47.45
N ILE A 560 5.39 -6.78 -46.61
CA ILE A 560 6.08 -6.85 -45.32
C ILE A 560 7.62 -6.72 -45.51
N ALA A 561 8.17 -7.29 -46.55
CA ALA A 561 9.61 -7.22 -46.88
C ALA A 561 10.14 -5.78 -47.07
N ASP A 562 9.24 -4.83 -47.36
CA ASP A 562 9.60 -3.43 -47.57
C ASP A 562 9.50 -2.58 -46.28
N LEU A 563 8.98 -3.16 -45.19
CA LEU A 563 8.84 -2.47 -43.90
C LEU A 563 10.15 -2.04 -43.22
N PRO A 564 11.28 -2.75 -43.41
CA PRO A 564 12.58 -2.35 -42.78
C PRO A 564 12.95 -0.89 -42.99
N ALA A 565 12.63 -0.35 -44.16
CA ALA A 565 12.92 1.06 -44.48
C ALA A 565 12.22 2.11 -43.58
N LEU A 566 11.29 1.69 -42.73
CA LEU A 566 10.57 2.52 -41.75
C LEU A 566 11.27 2.57 -40.40
N PHE A 567 12.17 1.66 -40.13
CA PHE A 567 12.81 1.51 -38.83
C PHE A 567 14.21 2.12 -38.83
N ALA A 568 14.62 2.65 -37.68
CA ALA A 568 15.93 3.23 -37.48
C ALA A 568 17.07 2.19 -37.61
N ASP A 569 16.78 0.91 -37.36
CA ASP A 569 17.66 -0.23 -37.60
C ASP A 569 17.10 -1.08 -38.77
N ASP A 570 17.42 -0.70 -39.99
CA ASP A 570 16.94 -1.37 -41.21
C ASP A 570 17.46 -2.81 -41.32
N ASP A 571 18.74 -3.06 -41.00
CA ASP A 571 19.35 -4.38 -41.12
C ASP A 571 18.80 -5.39 -40.09
N GLY A 572 18.60 -4.95 -38.86
CA GLY A 572 17.99 -5.77 -37.80
C GLY A 572 16.55 -6.12 -38.13
N ALA A 573 15.75 -5.15 -38.54
CA ALA A 573 14.36 -5.32 -38.91
C ALA A 573 14.22 -6.23 -40.15
N ARG A 574 15.06 -6.07 -41.16
CA ARG A 574 15.09 -6.89 -42.38
C ARG A 574 15.28 -8.36 -42.06
N ARG A 575 16.31 -8.69 -41.26
CA ARG A 575 16.59 -10.07 -40.87
C ARG A 575 15.40 -10.73 -40.14
N ARG A 576 14.77 -9.99 -39.24
CA ARG A 576 13.64 -10.50 -38.48
C ARG A 576 12.39 -10.72 -39.32
N LEU A 577 12.13 -9.84 -40.25
CA LEU A 577 11.00 -10.00 -41.17
C LEU A 577 11.26 -11.09 -42.25
N GLU A 578 12.50 -11.32 -42.63
CA GLU A 578 12.88 -12.46 -43.45
C GLU A 578 12.67 -13.79 -42.71
N GLU A 579 13.07 -13.90 -41.44
CA GLU A 579 12.78 -15.07 -40.58
C GLU A 579 11.27 -15.34 -40.48
N LEU A 580 10.44 -14.31 -40.30
CA LEU A 580 8.99 -14.43 -40.30
C LEU A 580 8.42 -14.97 -41.59
N LEU A 581 8.85 -14.42 -42.74
CA LEU A 581 8.33 -14.76 -44.05
C LEU A 581 8.83 -16.13 -44.56
N ILE A 582 10.08 -16.47 -44.33
CA ILE A 582 10.75 -17.68 -44.85
C ILE A 582 10.58 -18.84 -43.85
N GLU A 583 10.94 -18.61 -42.58
CA GLU A 583 10.94 -19.66 -41.55
C GLU A 583 9.55 -19.81 -40.87
N ARG A 584 8.65 -18.87 -41.12
CA ARG A 584 7.27 -18.86 -40.55
C ARG A 584 7.26 -18.90 -39.01
N ARG A 585 8.27 -18.27 -38.40
CA ARG A 585 8.41 -18.18 -36.95
C ARG A 585 7.85 -16.86 -36.44
N PRO A 586 7.04 -16.90 -35.34
CA PRO A 586 6.60 -15.68 -34.71
C PRO A 586 7.80 -14.92 -34.15
N TRP A 587 7.73 -13.58 -34.22
CA TRP A 587 8.76 -12.72 -33.72
C TRP A 587 8.17 -11.62 -32.85
N ARG A 588 8.88 -11.31 -31.75
CA ARG A 588 8.61 -10.16 -30.88
C ARG A 588 9.92 -9.46 -30.58
N GLY A 589 9.95 -8.14 -30.70
CA GLY A 589 11.15 -7.36 -30.41
C GLY A 589 10.89 -5.87 -30.44
N GLU A 590 11.82 -5.10 -29.90
CA GLU A 590 11.76 -3.64 -29.94
C GLU A 590 12.41 -3.14 -31.23
N LEU A 591 11.71 -2.24 -31.90
CA LEU A 591 12.21 -1.48 -33.04
C LEU A 591 11.88 0.00 -32.79
N ALA A 592 12.61 0.87 -33.47
CA ALA A 592 12.34 2.29 -33.41
C ALA A 592 11.90 2.80 -34.78
N VAL A 593 10.75 3.42 -34.87
CA VAL A 593 10.25 4.09 -36.06
C VAL A 593 10.72 5.55 -36.04
N GLN A 594 11.24 6.01 -37.18
CA GLN A 594 11.62 7.41 -37.37
C GLN A 594 10.53 8.12 -38.17
N ASP A 595 9.92 9.16 -37.60
CA ASP A 595 8.93 9.98 -38.30
C ASP A 595 9.60 10.95 -39.30
N ALA A 596 8.79 11.64 -40.10
CA ALA A 596 9.28 12.61 -41.11
C ALA A 596 10.02 13.82 -40.51
N SER A 597 9.88 14.05 -39.17
CA SER A 597 10.56 15.11 -38.43
C SER A 597 11.89 14.66 -37.82
N GLY A 598 12.27 13.37 -37.99
CA GLY A 598 13.47 12.78 -37.42
C GLY A 598 13.28 12.32 -35.94
N ARG A 599 12.08 12.40 -35.40
CA ARG A 599 11.77 11.93 -34.07
C ARG A 599 11.64 10.40 -34.07
N THR A 600 12.33 9.77 -33.14
CA THR A 600 12.35 8.32 -32.99
C THR A 600 11.35 7.87 -31.93
N THR A 601 10.40 7.02 -32.29
CA THR A 601 9.43 6.41 -31.36
C THR A 601 9.78 4.94 -31.16
N PRO A 602 10.08 4.50 -29.93
CA PRO A 602 10.35 3.10 -29.64
C PRO A 602 9.05 2.30 -29.66
N LEU A 603 9.03 1.21 -30.40
CA LEU A 603 7.90 0.32 -30.56
C LEU A 603 8.26 -1.10 -30.15
N LEU A 604 7.37 -1.77 -29.46
CA LEU A 604 7.36 -3.21 -29.36
C LEU A 604 6.58 -3.76 -30.55
N VAL A 605 7.25 -4.50 -31.40
CA VAL A 605 6.66 -5.16 -32.58
C VAL A 605 6.46 -6.63 -32.27
N ARG A 606 5.27 -7.11 -32.55
CA ARG A 606 4.91 -8.52 -32.55
C ARG A 606 4.45 -8.90 -33.95
N ALA A 607 5.03 -9.95 -34.50
CA ALA A 607 4.74 -10.42 -35.85
C ALA A 607 4.49 -11.94 -35.80
N ASP A 608 3.27 -12.34 -36.14
CA ASP A 608 2.82 -13.72 -36.05
C ASP A 608 2.35 -14.25 -37.42
N PRO A 609 2.76 -15.48 -37.81
CA PRO A 609 2.14 -16.18 -38.94
C PRO A 609 0.80 -16.76 -38.52
N VAL A 610 -0.18 -16.73 -39.40
CA VAL A 610 -1.51 -17.31 -39.21
C VAL A 610 -1.66 -18.50 -40.15
N PHE A 611 -2.05 -19.65 -39.60
CA PHE A 611 -2.16 -20.90 -40.32
C PHE A 611 -3.63 -21.28 -40.58
N SER A 612 -3.93 -21.87 -41.78
CA SER A 612 -5.23 -22.47 -42.09
C SER A 612 -5.29 -23.95 -41.75
N ALA A 613 -4.12 -24.59 -41.74
CA ALA A 613 -3.90 -26.00 -41.39
C ALA A 613 -2.40 -26.16 -41.07
N PRO A 614 -1.98 -27.27 -40.45
CA PRO A 614 -0.56 -27.53 -40.19
C PRO A 614 0.28 -27.33 -41.43
N GLY A 615 1.24 -26.41 -41.37
CA GLY A 615 2.15 -26.10 -42.49
C GLY A 615 1.59 -25.17 -43.59
N ARG A 616 0.32 -24.75 -43.55
CA ARG A 616 -0.27 -23.85 -44.57
C ARG A 616 -0.54 -22.46 -43.98
N VAL A 617 0.33 -21.51 -44.26
CA VAL A 617 0.18 -20.11 -43.85
C VAL A 617 -0.93 -19.43 -44.66
N LEU A 618 -1.86 -18.79 -43.98
CA LEU A 618 -2.91 -17.93 -44.54
C LEU A 618 -2.43 -16.49 -44.69
N GLY A 619 -1.63 -16.04 -43.76
CA GLY A 619 -1.12 -14.66 -43.73
C GLY A 619 -0.31 -14.35 -42.50
N PHE A 620 -0.02 -13.07 -42.32
CA PHE A 620 0.80 -12.56 -41.24
C PHE A 620 0.12 -11.38 -40.55
N VAL A 621 0.27 -11.28 -39.23
CA VAL A 621 -0.24 -10.16 -38.43
C VAL A 621 0.92 -9.51 -37.72
N LEU A 622 1.05 -8.20 -37.88
CA LEU A 622 2.01 -7.39 -37.17
C LEU A 622 1.28 -6.40 -36.27
N LEU A 623 1.64 -6.38 -35.00
CA LEU A 623 1.12 -5.49 -33.99
C LEU A 623 2.24 -4.59 -33.50
N PHE A 624 1.92 -3.32 -33.33
CA PHE A 624 2.88 -2.34 -32.87
C PHE A 624 2.34 -1.72 -31.57
N THR A 625 3.16 -1.65 -30.55
CA THR A 625 2.83 -0.99 -29.28
C THR A 625 3.86 0.08 -29.00
N ASP A 626 3.41 1.30 -28.81
CA ASP A 626 4.27 2.39 -28.37
C ASP A 626 4.72 2.11 -26.92
N VAL A 627 6.02 1.98 -26.73
CA VAL A 627 6.62 1.74 -25.43
C VAL A 627 7.33 2.99 -24.88
N THR A 628 6.99 4.16 -25.41
CA THR A 628 7.60 5.44 -24.98
C THR A 628 7.40 5.69 -23.50
N GLU A 629 6.16 5.53 -23.00
CA GLU A 629 5.87 5.70 -21.58
C GLU A 629 6.57 4.66 -20.71
N ARG A 630 6.60 3.41 -21.16
CA ARG A 630 7.34 2.35 -20.48
C ARG A 630 8.83 2.64 -20.42
N LYS A 631 9.45 3.11 -21.54
CA LYS A 631 10.87 3.52 -21.55
C LYS A 631 11.15 4.74 -20.72
N ARG A 632 10.21 5.67 -20.65
CA ARG A 632 10.30 6.81 -19.72
C ARG A 632 10.26 6.35 -18.27
N ALA A 633 9.40 5.41 -17.95
CA ALA A 633 9.32 4.80 -16.61
C ALA A 633 10.61 4.02 -16.29
N GLU A 634 11.15 3.26 -17.25
CA GLU A 634 12.43 2.55 -17.10
C GLU A 634 13.62 3.54 -16.94
N ALA A 635 13.63 4.65 -17.68
CA ALA A 635 14.64 5.70 -17.54
C ALA A 635 14.50 6.47 -16.21
N ALA A 636 13.27 6.75 -15.79
CA ALA A 636 12.99 7.35 -14.48
C ALA A 636 13.43 6.41 -13.34
N ARG A 637 13.25 5.12 -13.51
CA ARG A 637 13.74 4.08 -12.63
C ARG A 637 15.26 4.04 -12.55
N GLN A 638 15.96 4.09 -13.70
CA GLN A 638 17.42 4.16 -13.74
C GLN A 638 17.94 5.44 -13.10
N ALA A 639 17.32 6.58 -13.41
CA ALA A 639 17.67 7.87 -12.79
C ALA A 639 17.43 7.85 -11.27
N PHE A 640 16.35 7.20 -10.82
CA PHE A 640 16.08 6.97 -9.41
C PHE A 640 17.15 6.08 -8.78
N GLN A 641 17.50 4.96 -9.42
CA GLN A 641 18.57 4.06 -8.99
C GLN A 641 19.91 4.80 -8.88
N GLU A 642 20.25 5.62 -9.87
CA GLU A 642 21.47 6.44 -9.85
C GLU A 642 21.42 7.54 -8.78
N SER A 643 20.26 8.15 -8.53
CA SER A 643 20.08 9.18 -7.48
C SER A 643 20.18 8.60 -6.07
N VAL A 644 19.72 7.36 -5.91
CA VAL A 644 19.71 6.63 -4.64
C VAL A 644 21.10 6.02 -4.37
N LEU A 645 21.85 5.66 -5.41
CA LEU A 645 23.23 5.17 -5.32
C LEU A 645 24.28 6.28 -5.06
N ARG A 646 23.89 7.57 -5.17
CA ARG A 646 24.77 8.67 -4.77
C ARG A 646 24.62 8.89 -3.27
N PRO A 647 25.64 8.60 -2.44
CA PRO A 647 25.60 8.97 -1.04
C PRO A 647 25.50 10.50 -0.94
N PRO A 648 24.66 11.03 -0.03
CA PRO A 648 24.63 12.47 0.23
C PRO A 648 26.02 12.89 0.65
N ALA A 649 26.52 13.95 0.03
CA ALA A 649 27.81 14.54 0.37
C ALA A 649 27.75 15.01 1.85
N ALA A 650 28.33 14.24 2.74
CA ALA A 650 28.42 14.60 4.14
C ALA A 650 29.38 15.78 4.29
N PRO A 651 29.04 16.80 5.08
CA PRO A 651 30.00 17.82 5.45
C PRO A 651 31.06 17.18 6.35
N LEU A 652 32.30 17.25 5.91
CA LEU A 652 33.49 16.84 6.65
C LEU A 652 33.67 17.73 7.89
N GLY A 653 33.32 17.21 9.06
CA GLY A 653 33.52 17.83 10.35
C GLY A 653 33.89 16.80 11.40
N ARG A 654 35.15 16.70 11.62
CA ARG A 654 35.98 16.07 12.68
C ARG A 654 35.31 15.46 13.92
N ARG A 655 35.70 14.24 14.15
CA ARG A 655 35.85 13.35 15.31
C ARG A 655 34.86 12.18 15.31
N ASP A 656 35.41 11.04 14.83
CA ASP A 656 34.76 9.75 14.84
C ASP A 656 34.73 9.18 16.26
N SER A 657 33.59 9.25 16.92
CA SER A 657 33.31 8.37 18.06
C SER A 657 32.83 7.00 17.52
N ALA A 658 33.01 5.94 18.29
CA ALA A 658 32.55 4.58 17.90
C ALA A 658 31.04 4.57 17.55
N ASP A 659 30.26 5.45 18.19
CA ASP A 659 28.83 5.64 17.96
C ASP A 659 28.53 6.20 16.57
N GLU A 660 29.32 7.16 16.07
CA GLU A 660 29.16 7.75 14.74
C GLU A 660 29.45 6.73 13.63
N LEU A 661 30.38 5.82 13.86
CA LEU A 661 30.66 4.71 12.92
C LEU A 661 29.50 3.69 12.89
N ALA A 662 28.89 3.40 14.04
CA ALA A 662 27.72 2.55 14.14
C ALA A 662 26.51 3.20 13.45
N TYR A 663 26.31 4.49 13.60
CA TYR A 663 25.26 5.27 12.94
C TYR A 663 25.42 5.32 11.41
N ARG A 664 26.65 5.55 10.91
CA ARG A 664 26.92 5.54 9.47
C ARG A 664 26.70 4.15 8.86
N ARG A 665 27.01 3.11 9.61
CA ARG A 665 26.76 1.72 9.20
C ARG A 665 25.26 1.41 9.13
N LEU A 666 24.49 1.91 10.10
CA LEU A 666 23.04 1.83 10.13
C LEU A 666 22.38 2.56 8.95
N MET A 667 22.81 3.80 8.69
CA MET A 667 22.35 4.56 7.52
C MET A 667 22.66 3.83 6.20
N GLY A 668 23.87 3.26 6.11
CA GLY A 668 24.25 2.46 4.94
C GLY A 668 23.30 1.28 4.72
N ILE A 669 23.05 0.51 5.78
CA ILE A 669 22.14 -0.64 5.75
C ILE A 669 20.71 -0.22 5.40
N MET A 670 20.21 0.87 5.97
CA MET A 670 18.84 1.35 5.71
C MET A 670 18.67 1.84 4.28
N VAL A 671 19.62 2.61 3.77
CA VAL A 671 19.63 3.12 2.39
C VAL A 671 19.74 1.95 1.40
N GLU A 672 20.67 1.02 1.62
CA GLU A 672 20.88 -0.16 0.77
C GLU A 672 19.63 -1.05 0.72
N ASN A 673 18.94 -1.21 1.84
CA ASN A 673 17.73 -2.03 1.90
C ASN A 673 16.49 -1.34 1.34
N ALA A 674 16.35 -0.03 1.52
CA ALA A 674 15.32 0.74 0.83
C ALA A 674 15.55 0.73 -0.69
N GLN A 675 16.82 0.70 -1.13
CA GLN A 675 17.22 0.57 -2.52
C GLN A 675 16.86 -0.81 -3.08
N LEU A 676 17.21 -1.88 -2.37
CA LEU A 676 16.87 -3.26 -2.76
C LEU A 676 15.34 -3.44 -2.82
N THR A 677 14.63 -2.89 -1.86
CA THR A 677 13.16 -2.92 -1.82
C THR A 677 12.54 -2.14 -2.99
N ALA A 678 13.08 -0.97 -3.29
CA ALA A 678 12.63 -0.18 -4.45
C ALA A 678 12.91 -0.92 -5.77
N LEU A 679 14.03 -1.64 -5.88
CA LEU A 679 14.37 -2.47 -7.02
C LEU A 679 13.42 -3.66 -7.17
N GLU A 680 13.13 -4.36 -6.08
CA GLU A 680 12.17 -5.47 -6.06
C GLU A 680 10.76 -5.02 -6.45
N ILE A 681 10.34 -3.81 -6.05
CA ILE A 681 9.02 -3.23 -6.36
C ILE A 681 8.96 -2.77 -7.82
N THR A 682 10.00 -2.10 -8.35
CA THR A 682 9.96 -1.46 -9.68
C THR A 682 9.92 -2.44 -10.84
N ASP A 683 10.29 -3.70 -10.65
CA ASP A 683 10.27 -4.71 -11.72
C ASP A 683 8.86 -5.24 -12.03
N SER A 684 7.86 -4.86 -11.24
CA SER A 684 6.56 -5.54 -11.18
C SER A 684 5.32 -4.68 -11.29
N ILE A 685 5.42 -3.36 -11.44
CA ILE A 685 4.29 -2.44 -11.32
C ILE A 685 3.91 -1.81 -12.66
N ASP A 686 2.60 -1.58 -12.84
CA ASP A 686 2.04 -0.79 -13.93
C ASP A 686 2.80 0.54 -14.08
N PRO A 687 3.34 0.84 -15.26
CA PRO A 687 4.07 2.08 -15.55
C PRO A 687 3.33 3.36 -15.15
N ALA A 688 1.99 3.34 -15.08
CA ALA A 688 1.18 4.49 -14.68
C ALA A 688 1.21 4.75 -13.17
N THR A 689 1.35 3.72 -12.34
CA THR A 689 1.37 3.83 -10.86
C THR A 689 2.77 3.88 -10.27
N LEU A 690 3.78 3.53 -11.07
CA LEU A 690 5.18 3.50 -10.66
C LEU A 690 5.70 4.85 -10.12
N PRO A 691 5.40 6.02 -10.71
CA PRO A 691 5.88 7.30 -10.19
C PRO A 691 5.40 7.60 -8.78
N ASP A 692 4.13 7.33 -8.47
CA ASP A 692 3.54 7.59 -7.16
C ASP A 692 4.10 6.64 -6.09
N LEU A 693 4.36 5.41 -6.46
CA LEU A 693 4.97 4.41 -5.59
C LEU A 693 6.45 4.76 -5.27
N LEU A 694 7.21 5.17 -6.28
CA LEU A 694 8.59 5.63 -6.09
C LEU A 694 8.66 6.87 -5.22
N LEU A 695 7.74 7.82 -5.39
CA LEU A 695 7.60 8.98 -4.51
C LEU A 695 7.28 8.57 -3.07
N GLY A 696 6.41 7.57 -2.87
CA GLY A 696 6.09 7.02 -1.56
C GLY A 696 7.30 6.38 -0.87
N VAL A 697 8.11 5.61 -1.61
CA VAL A 697 9.36 5.00 -1.10
C VAL A 697 10.39 6.09 -0.79
N GLN A 698 10.55 7.10 -1.64
CA GLN A 698 11.44 8.24 -1.38
C GLN A 698 11.03 8.99 -0.12
N ALA A 699 9.74 9.23 0.07
CA ALA A 699 9.22 9.90 1.26
C ALA A 699 9.48 9.08 2.54
N SER A 700 9.35 7.75 2.47
CA SER A 700 9.66 6.83 3.59
C SER A 700 11.16 6.85 3.93
N VAL A 701 12.04 6.76 2.93
CA VAL A 701 13.50 6.82 3.11
C VAL A 701 13.93 8.18 3.68
N ALA A 702 13.38 9.27 3.17
CA ALA A 702 13.65 10.61 3.68
C ALA A 702 13.22 10.75 5.16
N ARG A 703 12.04 10.23 5.50
CA ARG A 703 11.53 10.24 6.87
C ARG A 703 12.41 9.40 7.82
N MET A 704 12.84 8.20 7.39
CA MET A 704 13.77 7.38 8.17
C MET A 704 15.10 8.10 8.41
N ALA A 705 15.65 8.75 7.38
CA ALA A 705 16.88 9.51 7.49
C ALA A 705 16.75 10.71 8.44
N GLU A 706 15.62 11.44 8.38
CA GLU A 706 15.32 12.53 9.30
C GLU A 706 15.17 12.06 10.74
N LEU A 707 14.42 10.99 10.98
CA LEU A 707 14.23 10.40 12.30
C LEU A 707 15.57 9.95 12.92
N LEU A 708 16.41 9.31 12.11
CA LEU A 708 17.72 8.87 12.56
C LEU A 708 18.62 10.05 12.89
N ASP A 709 18.65 11.08 12.04
CA ASP A 709 19.43 12.30 12.28
C ASP A 709 18.93 13.06 13.55
N HIS A 710 17.63 13.03 13.81
CA HIS A 710 17.05 13.55 15.05
C HIS A 710 17.49 12.75 16.28
N LEU A 711 17.47 11.41 16.18
CA LEU A 711 17.93 10.55 17.25
C LEU A 711 19.42 10.75 17.56
N ILE A 712 20.25 10.85 16.52
CA ILE A 712 21.69 11.13 16.66
C ILE A 712 21.91 12.46 17.37
N ARG A 713 21.21 13.52 16.92
CA ARG A 713 21.33 14.85 17.56
C ARG A 713 20.83 14.85 19.01
N HIS A 714 19.77 14.10 19.29
CA HIS A 714 19.26 13.93 20.65
C HIS A 714 20.27 13.22 21.54
N ALA A 715 20.83 12.09 21.10
CA ALA A 715 21.84 11.34 21.83
C ALA A 715 23.11 12.16 22.10
N HIS A 716 23.61 12.92 21.10
CA HIS A 716 24.78 13.79 21.28
C HIS A 716 24.48 15.06 22.11
N GLY A 717 23.21 15.51 22.12
CA GLY A 717 22.79 16.65 22.92
C GLY A 717 22.79 16.36 24.42
N ASN A 718 22.61 15.12 24.83
CA ASN A 718 22.68 14.67 26.21
C ASN A 718 24.12 14.43 26.67
N ALA A 719 25.05 14.11 25.77
CA ALA A 719 26.45 13.88 26.08
C ALA A 719 27.28 15.16 26.24
N ALA A 720 26.72 16.34 25.91
CA ALA A 720 27.42 17.62 25.90
C ALA A 720 26.92 18.60 26.96
N ALA A 721 26.56 18.12 28.14
CA ALA A 721 26.43 18.99 29.32
C ALA A 721 27.75 18.94 30.09
N PRO A 722 28.64 19.93 29.97
CA PRO A 722 29.71 20.10 30.95
C PRO A 722 29.15 20.76 32.22
N ASP A 723 29.77 20.44 33.35
CA ASP A 723 29.57 21.00 34.66
C ASP A 723 29.39 22.53 34.72
#